data_d51ac0042339fab369402199719740c1
#
_entry.id   d51ac0042339fab369402199719740c1
#
_cell.length_a   1.000
_cell.length_b   1.000
_cell.length_c   1.000
_cell.angle_alpha   90.00
_cell.angle_beta   90.00
_cell.angle_gamma   90.00
#
_symmetry.space_group_name_H-M   'P 1'
#
loop_
_entity.id
_entity.type
_entity.pdbx_description
1 polymer ?
#
loop_
_entity_poly.entity_id
_entity_poly.type
_entity_poly.pdbx_seq_one_letter_code
_entity_poly.pdbx_strand_id
1 'polypeptide(L)'
;MSATVTQTALKPRKKRSVESAKLNGSSKLKAENEDVNGASSSAASSNGAKDIDYYDSSDEEDLRNTIGNIPVQWYDDEKHIGYNLDGEKIAKPEKKGEIDAFLEKMEDPDYWRKVFDKQTGTDVVLTDEQIAQIHALTSGKCPTIGYNPYQPFLDISSQDTTIHPIDNQPPRKAHFVPSKDEMKHVARLVYAIKNGWLKPKKPKEKKQAYDLWSDEGEEKHKTKSELARIRMHCPAPKMTLPLHAESYNPPDEYLMTEEEKKAWEEAEIEDRKSNYIPHKYESLRRLPAYDNFVNERFERCLDLYLAPRQVKMRLDIKDHTELLPELPNPSDLKPYPINLAYWMIGHTGQVRALSFEPCGTELLASGGQDGDVRIWSVSSGRCIKIHSMEAPVTCLAFCPNKDKCMIAVGVEGKKVVILNSETGDRLQVSSTASFIKDLPIGEHESKIDWKRTDKQGGRLTLDMPTEIRQVVWHAKGDYFATVGTTDTADAVLIHQLSKTKSQMPFSKKKGLIRSVAFAVTVPHLFVATQKHVRVYDLAKCSLVKKLQCNSRSISVIRPDNLGENLFVGGLDRRLSWMDLQLSTKPWKCFRHQGSAIRDIAYHKKLPLLCTAGDDGQSIVYYAKIYTDYIRDNEIVPVKRLGGHQKVDGMSVLACEWHPTRAWLVTAGADGKIALYSH
;
A
#
# COMPACT_ATOMS: atom_id res chain seq x y z
N MET A 1 -1.02 -65.54 5.46
CA MET A 1 -0.58 -65.16 6.83
C MET A 1 -1.26 -63.88 7.16
N SER A 2 -2.18 -63.95 8.09
CA SER A 2 -3.10 -62.97 8.60
C SER A 2 -2.36 -61.92 9.49
N ALA A 3 -2.59 -60.68 9.27
CA ALA A 3 -2.24 -59.65 10.23
C ALA A 3 -3.47 -58.78 10.56
N THR A 4 -3.84 -58.89 11.80
CA THR A 4 -4.96 -58.30 12.53
C THR A 4 -4.91 -56.78 12.56
N VAL A 5 -6.04 -56.17 12.23
CA VAL A 5 -6.30 -54.74 12.35
C VAL A 5 -6.92 -54.51 13.73
N THR A 6 -6.26 -53.77 14.59
CA THR A 6 -6.81 -53.25 15.87
C THR A 6 -7.51 -51.91 15.61
N GLN A 7 -8.80 -51.90 15.80
CA GLN A 7 -9.65 -50.69 15.86
C GLN A 7 -9.50 -50.03 17.23
N THR A 8 -9.08 -48.78 17.23
CA THR A 8 -9.20 -47.89 18.42
C THR A 8 -10.38 -46.94 18.20
N ALA A 9 -11.36 -47.13 19.05
CA ALA A 9 -12.57 -46.30 19.13
C ALA A 9 -12.28 -44.90 19.70
N LEU A 10 -12.68 -43.88 18.98
CA LEU A 10 -12.69 -42.48 19.44
C LEU A 10 -14.07 -42.10 19.96
N LYS A 11 -14.10 -41.69 21.22
CA LYS A 11 -15.29 -41.20 21.96
C LYS A 11 -15.80 -39.86 21.36
N PRO A 12 -17.12 -39.61 21.37
CA PRO A 12 -17.70 -38.39 20.83
C PRO A 12 -17.59 -37.21 21.80
N ARG A 13 -17.22 -36.07 21.27
CA ARG A 13 -17.10 -34.78 21.96
C ARG A 13 -18.51 -34.16 22.13
N LYS A 14 -18.89 -33.87 23.38
CA LYS A 14 -20.14 -33.21 23.78
C LYS A 14 -20.26 -31.81 23.18
N LYS A 15 -21.43 -31.55 22.60
CA LYS A 15 -21.90 -30.20 22.22
C LYS A 15 -22.28 -29.43 23.49
N ARG A 16 -21.74 -28.23 23.65
CA ARG A 16 -22.22 -27.25 24.63
C ARG A 16 -23.36 -26.45 24.00
N SER A 17 -24.54 -26.58 24.58
CA SER A 17 -25.70 -25.74 24.35
C SER A 17 -25.51 -24.40 25.08
N VAL A 18 -25.74 -23.31 24.37
CA VAL A 18 -25.82 -21.99 24.99
C VAL A 18 -27.27 -21.74 25.32
N GLU A 19 -27.55 -21.67 26.60
CA GLU A 19 -28.83 -21.28 27.18
C GLU A 19 -29.03 -19.77 27.04
N SER A 20 -30.19 -19.42 26.50
CA SER A 20 -30.74 -18.06 26.48
C SER A 20 -31.37 -17.77 27.84
N ALA A 21 -30.84 -16.85 28.61
CA ALA A 21 -31.46 -16.32 29.79
C ALA A 21 -32.43 -15.17 29.41
N LYS A 22 -33.69 -15.44 29.61
CA LYS A 22 -34.77 -14.45 29.73
C LYS A 22 -34.72 -13.83 31.12
N LEU A 23 -34.69 -12.50 31.19
CA LEU A 23 -35.02 -11.78 32.42
C LEU A 23 -36.17 -10.84 32.17
N ASN A 24 -37.31 -11.25 32.70
CA ASN A 24 -38.48 -10.41 32.96
C ASN A 24 -38.22 -9.59 34.22
N GLY A 25 -38.54 -8.32 34.17
CA GLY A 25 -38.56 -7.48 35.36
C GLY A 25 -39.43 -6.26 35.11
N SER A 26 -40.73 -6.42 35.35
CA SER A 26 -41.68 -5.34 35.43
C SER A 26 -41.58 -4.65 36.80
N SER A 27 -41.53 -3.32 36.81
CA SER A 27 -42.04 -2.56 37.97
C SER A 27 -42.61 -1.22 37.49
N LYS A 28 -43.92 -1.12 37.75
CA LYS A 28 -44.73 0.10 37.80
C LYS A 28 -44.19 1.00 38.92
N LEU A 29 -44.25 2.32 38.72
CA LEU A 29 -44.65 3.30 39.74
C LEU A 29 -44.82 4.69 39.04
N LYS A 30 -46.02 5.10 39.01
CA LYS A 30 -46.73 6.26 39.60
C LYS A 30 -46.22 7.64 39.19
N ALA A 31 -47.18 8.33 38.62
CA ALA A 31 -47.28 9.76 38.43
C ALA A 31 -47.35 10.50 39.76
N GLU A 32 -46.72 11.63 39.84
CA GLU A 32 -47.21 12.79 40.62
C GLU A 32 -46.75 14.08 39.94
N ASN A 33 -47.71 14.96 39.72
CA ASN A 33 -47.55 16.35 39.29
C ASN A 33 -46.90 17.16 40.43
N GLU A 34 -46.11 18.15 40.08
CA GLU A 34 -46.20 19.48 40.70
C GLU A 34 -45.44 20.51 39.87
N ASP A 35 -46.15 21.59 39.63
CA ASP A 35 -45.68 22.88 39.06
C ASP A 35 -44.64 23.50 39.96
N VAL A 36 -43.70 24.29 39.42
CA VAL A 36 -43.40 25.69 39.79
C VAL A 36 -42.16 26.17 39.03
N ASN A 37 -42.35 27.29 38.35
CA ASN A 37 -41.48 28.38 37.91
C ASN A 37 -40.00 28.41 38.36
N GLY A 38 -39.15 28.80 37.43
CA GLY A 38 -37.87 29.41 37.79
C GLY A 38 -36.82 29.37 36.69
N ALA A 39 -36.53 30.52 36.18
CA ALA A 39 -35.56 30.85 35.16
C ALA A 39 -34.13 30.33 35.42
N SER A 40 -33.45 30.20 34.35
CA SER A 40 -32.06 30.53 34.03
C SER A 40 -31.16 29.36 33.59
N SER A 41 -30.75 29.48 32.36
CA SER A 41 -29.42 29.21 31.80
C SER A 41 -28.62 28.06 32.36
N SER A 42 -28.42 27.04 31.53
CA SER A 42 -27.08 26.59 31.15
C SER A 42 -27.20 25.51 30.07
N ALA A 43 -26.52 25.79 28.99
CA ALA A 43 -26.35 24.87 27.88
C ALA A 43 -25.59 23.63 28.34
N ALA A 44 -26.21 22.48 28.25
CA ALA A 44 -25.54 21.20 28.28
C ALA A 44 -25.94 20.48 27.01
N SER A 45 -25.01 20.33 26.14
CA SER A 45 -25.12 19.54 24.90
C SER A 45 -25.49 18.11 25.24
N SER A 46 -26.72 17.75 25.03
CA SER A 46 -27.12 16.34 24.90
C SER A 46 -27.10 16.00 23.42
N ASN A 47 -26.11 15.22 23.01
CA ASN A 47 -26.17 14.49 21.75
C ASN A 47 -27.33 13.49 21.81
N GLY A 48 -28.53 13.97 21.59
CA GLY A 48 -29.65 13.14 21.20
C GLY A 48 -29.49 12.79 19.74
N ALA A 49 -29.18 11.55 19.45
CA ALA A 49 -29.37 11.03 18.11
C ALA A 49 -30.82 11.27 17.76
N LYS A 50 -31.10 12.22 16.86
CA LYS A 50 -32.39 12.34 16.23
C LYS A 50 -32.58 11.08 15.40
N ASP A 51 -33.64 10.33 15.68
CA ASP A 51 -34.11 9.25 14.84
C ASP A 51 -34.31 9.88 13.45
N ILE A 52 -33.44 9.51 12.53
CA ILE A 52 -33.55 9.93 11.14
C ILE A 52 -34.66 9.04 10.55
N ASP A 53 -35.79 9.64 10.21
CA ASP A 53 -36.89 8.96 9.57
C ASP A 53 -36.45 8.51 8.17
N TYR A 54 -36.15 7.21 8.03
CA TYR A 54 -35.64 6.57 6.81
C TYR A 54 -36.60 6.55 5.64
N TYR A 55 -37.81 7.06 5.80
CA TYR A 55 -38.88 6.97 4.81
C TYR A 55 -39.17 8.27 4.04
N ASP A 56 -38.51 9.37 4.40
CA ASP A 56 -38.71 10.63 3.68
C ASP A 56 -37.56 10.83 2.68
N SER A 57 -37.78 10.32 1.46
CA SER A 57 -36.77 10.31 0.41
C SER A 57 -36.77 11.52 -0.51
N SER A 58 -37.55 12.57 -0.20
CA SER A 58 -37.71 13.67 -1.16
C SER A 58 -37.11 15.01 -0.77
N ASP A 59 -36.92 15.31 0.50
CA ASP A 59 -36.40 16.63 0.88
C ASP A 59 -35.47 16.52 2.12
N GLU A 60 -34.16 16.48 1.90
CA GLU A 60 -33.14 16.53 2.94
C GLU A 60 -33.01 17.92 3.59
N GLU A 61 -33.79 18.89 3.15
CA GLU A 61 -33.83 20.22 3.75
C GLU A 61 -34.90 20.29 4.80
N ASP A 62 -34.54 20.71 6.02
CA ASP A 62 -35.51 21.11 7.06
C ASP A 62 -36.50 22.13 6.46
N LEU A 63 -37.69 21.69 6.15
CA LEU A 63 -38.74 22.55 5.60
C LEU A 63 -39.21 23.57 6.65
N ARG A 64 -38.40 24.57 6.87
CA ARG A 64 -38.71 25.67 7.82
C ARG A 64 -39.79 26.61 7.30
N ASN A 65 -40.01 26.60 6.01
CA ASN A 65 -41.05 27.38 5.35
C ASN A 65 -41.67 26.55 4.23
N THR A 66 -42.96 26.35 4.27
CA THR A 66 -43.72 25.47 3.36
C THR A 66 -44.10 26.10 2.03
N ILE A 67 -43.67 27.35 1.74
CA ILE A 67 -43.96 28.01 0.47
C ILE A 67 -43.28 27.42 -0.76
N GLY A 68 -42.29 26.54 -0.56
CA GLY A 68 -41.58 25.85 -1.67
C GLY A 68 -40.88 26.83 -2.62
N ASN A 69 -41.09 26.65 -3.91
CA ASN A 69 -40.43 27.44 -4.96
C ASN A 69 -40.98 28.83 -5.18
N ILE A 70 -41.91 29.31 -4.35
CA ILE A 70 -42.46 30.65 -4.47
C ILE A 70 -41.39 31.65 -3.99
N PRO A 71 -41.05 32.69 -4.78
CA PRO A 71 -40.09 33.70 -4.35
C PRO A 71 -40.63 34.44 -3.11
N VAL A 72 -39.80 34.52 -2.07
CA VAL A 72 -40.13 35.22 -0.80
C VAL A 72 -40.55 36.68 -1.03
N GLN A 73 -40.11 37.31 -2.12
CA GLN A 73 -40.48 38.67 -2.53
C GLN A 73 -41.99 38.89 -2.74
N TRP A 74 -42.75 37.81 -3.06
CA TRP A 74 -44.18 37.92 -3.19
C TRP A 74 -44.91 38.19 -1.89
N TYR A 75 -44.22 37.93 -0.76
CA TYR A 75 -44.73 38.19 0.57
C TYR A 75 -44.25 39.56 1.12
N ASP A 76 -43.60 40.42 0.30
CA ASP A 76 -43.08 41.69 0.77
C ASP A 76 -44.17 42.65 1.28
N ASP A 77 -45.36 42.59 0.68
CA ASP A 77 -46.51 43.40 1.11
C ASP A 77 -47.31 42.77 2.27
N GLU A 78 -47.05 41.49 2.56
CA GLU A 78 -47.77 40.77 3.61
C GLU A 78 -47.04 40.89 4.97
N LYS A 79 -47.77 40.66 6.08
CA LYS A 79 -47.21 40.68 7.43
C LYS A 79 -46.44 39.39 7.82
N HIS A 80 -46.43 38.42 6.97
CA HIS A 80 -45.79 37.12 7.18
C HIS A 80 -44.91 36.74 5.97
N ILE A 81 -43.98 35.82 6.19
CA ILE A 81 -43.05 35.40 5.17
C ILE A 81 -43.51 34.06 4.53
N GLY A 82 -44.22 33.28 5.28
CA GLY A 82 -44.70 31.95 4.85
C GLY A 82 -45.44 31.23 5.95
N TYR A 83 -45.44 29.91 5.90
CA TYR A 83 -46.16 29.06 6.85
C TYR A 83 -45.23 27.95 7.38
N ASN A 84 -45.39 27.63 8.68
CA ASN A 84 -44.70 26.49 9.29
C ASN A 84 -45.33 25.17 8.82
N LEU A 85 -44.73 24.06 9.17
CA LEU A 85 -45.27 22.71 8.93
C LEU A 85 -46.68 22.53 9.52
N ASP A 86 -47.01 23.20 10.61
CA ASP A 86 -48.31 23.20 11.27
C ASP A 86 -49.33 24.14 10.61
N GLY A 87 -48.96 24.85 9.54
CA GLY A 87 -49.80 25.79 8.83
C GLY A 87 -49.94 27.16 9.50
N GLU A 88 -49.15 27.45 10.53
CA GLU A 88 -49.14 28.77 11.18
C GLU A 88 -48.32 29.79 10.38
N LYS A 89 -48.73 31.05 10.41
CA LYS A 89 -48.04 32.13 9.69
C LYS A 89 -46.74 32.53 10.37
N ILE A 90 -45.65 32.48 9.63
CA ILE A 90 -44.32 32.98 10.09
C ILE A 90 -44.36 34.48 9.99
N ALA A 91 -44.40 35.19 11.14
CA ALA A 91 -44.40 36.65 11.19
C ALA A 91 -43.09 37.24 10.72
N LYS A 92 -43.11 38.35 10.00
CA LYS A 92 -41.90 39.12 9.67
C LYS A 92 -41.24 39.66 10.95
N PRO A 93 -39.94 39.54 11.11
CA PRO A 93 -39.23 40.17 12.21
C PRO A 93 -39.40 41.70 12.10
N GLU A 94 -39.56 42.34 13.24
CA GLU A 94 -39.57 43.80 13.30
C GLU A 94 -38.25 44.37 12.81
N LYS A 95 -38.29 45.42 12.00
CA LYS A 95 -37.09 46.09 11.51
C LYS A 95 -36.40 46.76 12.69
N LYS A 96 -35.24 46.24 13.07
CA LYS A 96 -34.39 46.85 14.08
C LYS A 96 -33.93 48.25 13.63
N GLY A 97 -33.90 49.19 14.56
CA GLY A 97 -33.33 50.52 14.29
C GLY A 97 -31.84 50.44 13.93
N GLU A 98 -31.35 51.38 13.14
CA GLU A 98 -29.92 51.38 12.76
C GLU A 98 -28.97 51.43 13.98
N ILE A 99 -29.44 52.12 15.06
CA ILE A 99 -28.70 52.23 16.31
C ILE A 99 -28.69 50.91 17.06
N ASP A 100 -29.80 50.20 17.11
CA ASP A 100 -29.93 48.91 17.77
C ASP A 100 -29.08 47.85 17.04
N ALA A 101 -29.10 47.87 15.71
CA ALA A 101 -28.26 46.99 14.89
C ALA A 101 -26.75 47.24 15.08
N PHE A 102 -26.37 48.52 15.31
CA PHE A 102 -24.99 48.90 15.61
C PHE A 102 -24.56 48.43 17.01
N LEU A 103 -25.44 48.61 18.01
CA LEU A 103 -25.17 48.13 19.37
C LEU A 103 -25.02 46.62 19.42
N GLU A 104 -25.94 45.89 18.79
CA GLU A 104 -25.88 44.42 18.69
C GLU A 104 -24.55 43.96 18.04
N LYS A 105 -24.07 44.67 17.02
CA LYS A 105 -22.80 44.40 16.37
C LYS A 105 -21.60 44.58 17.29
N MET A 106 -21.69 45.51 18.25
CA MET A 106 -20.59 45.82 19.16
C MET A 106 -20.62 45.00 20.46
N GLU A 107 -21.80 44.61 20.91
CA GLU A 107 -21.99 43.87 22.16
C GLU A 107 -21.85 42.36 22.00
N ASP A 108 -22.30 41.82 20.87
CA ASP A 108 -22.25 40.37 20.63
C ASP A 108 -20.92 39.91 20.04
N PRO A 109 -20.14 39.11 20.76
CA PRO A 109 -18.89 38.58 20.25
C PRO A 109 -19.08 37.63 19.03
N ASP A 110 -20.25 37.03 18.93
CA ASP A 110 -20.58 36.09 17.85
C ASP A 110 -21.34 36.70 16.67
N TYR A 111 -21.45 38.06 16.67
CA TYR A 111 -22.16 38.77 15.59
C TYR A 111 -21.61 38.44 14.19
N TRP A 112 -20.32 38.24 14.07
CA TRP A 112 -19.66 37.89 12.81
C TRP A 112 -20.04 36.51 12.29
N ARG A 113 -20.62 35.64 13.13
CA ARG A 113 -21.09 34.31 12.79
C ARG A 113 -22.57 34.26 12.46
N LYS A 114 -23.29 35.33 12.64
CA LYS A 114 -24.74 35.43 12.40
C LYS A 114 -24.99 35.65 10.92
N VAL A 115 -25.82 34.81 10.33
CA VAL A 115 -26.31 34.94 8.94
C VAL A 115 -27.83 35.05 9.00
N PHE A 116 -28.36 36.08 8.36
CA PHE A 116 -29.81 36.27 8.28
C PHE A 116 -30.40 35.32 7.25
N ASP A 117 -31.28 34.44 7.69
CA ASP A 117 -32.04 33.56 6.83
C ASP A 117 -33.31 34.26 6.33
N LYS A 118 -33.41 34.47 5.03
CA LYS A 118 -34.56 35.12 4.40
C LYS A 118 -35.83 34.32 4.43
N GLN A 119 -35.75 32.99 4.55
CA GLN A 119 -36.89 32.07 4.52
C GLN A 119 -37.62 32.04 5.87
N THR A 120 -36.87 32.06 6.95
CA THR A 120 -37.41 32.02 8.32
C THR A 120 -37.47 33.37 8.98
N GLY A 121 -36.75 34.37 8.44
CA GLY A 121 -36.62 35.68 9.02
C GLY A 121 -35.86 35.72 10.35
N THR A 122 -35.09 34.72 10.64
CA THR A 122 -34.29 34.59 11.89
C THR A 122 -32.81 34.65 11.61
N ASP A 123 -32.03 35.09 12.62
CA ASP A 123 -30.59 35.07 12.56
C ASP A 123 -30.09 33.67 12.96
N VAL A 124 -29.35 33.00 12.08
CA VAL A 124 -28.73 31.71 12.35
C VAL A 124 -27.27 31.91 12.69
N VAL A 125 -26.82 31.38 13.82
CA VAL A 125 -25.42 31.38 14.24
C VAL A 125 -24.69 30.20 13.63
N LEU A 126 -23.66 30.47 12.82
CA LEU A 126 -22.89 29.43 12.18
C LEU A 126 -22.01 28.66 13.18
N THR A 127 -22.00 27.35 13.08
CA THR A 127 -21.10 26.49 13.87
C THR A 127 -19.65 26.58 13.37
N ASP A 128 -18.67 26.23 14.21
CA ASP A 128 -17.24 26.27 13.84
C ASP A 128 -16.95 25.35 12.65
N GLU A 129 -17.68 24.25 12.53
CA GLU A 129 -17.55 23.33 11.41
C GLU A 129 -18.02 23.95 10.09
N GLN A 130 -19.15 24.67 10.10
CA GLN A 130 -19.66 25.37 8.94
C GLN A 130 -18.73 26.51 8.50
N ILE A 131 -18.14 27.22 9.45
CA ILE A 131 -17.14 28.26 9.17
C ILE A 131 -15.90 27.64 8.54
N ALA A 132 -15.42 26.51 9.04
CA ALA A 132 -14.30 25.78 8.46
C ALA A 132 -14.60 25.31 7.02
N GLN A 133 -15.83 24.86 6.75
CA GLN A 133 -16.29 24.51 5.40
C GLN A 133 -16.32 25.72 4.47
N ILE A 134 -16.85 26.85 4.92
CA ILE A 134 -16.86 28.11 4.15
C ILE A 134 -15.43 28.57 3.83
N HIS A 135 -14.53 28.50 4.80
CA HIS A 135 -13.12 28.81 4.57
C HIS A 135 -12.44 27.83 3.59
N ALA A 136 -12.77 26.54 3.67
CA ALA A 136 -12.26 25.56 2.72
C ALA A 136 -12.77 25.83 1.29
N LEU A 137 -14.05 26.20 1.15
CA LEU A 137 -14.64 26.57 -0.14
C LEU A 137 -14.04 27.84 -0.72
N THR A 138 -13.90 28.89 0.08
CA THR A 138 -13.34 30.18 -0.37
C THR A 138 -11.86 30.10 -0.70
N SER A 139 -11.09 29.26 0.00
CA SER A 139 -9.67 29.06 -0.26
C SER A 139 -9.38 28.05 -1.39
N GLY A 140 -10.40 27.47 -2.01
CA GLY A 140 -10.26 26.45 -3.06
C GLY A 140 -9.65 25.13 -2.57
N LYS A 141 -9.62 24.89 -1.26
CA LYS A 141 -9.12 23.66 -0.65
C LYS A 141 -10.19 22.56 -0.52
N CYS A 142 -11.32 22.76 -1.11
CA CYS A 142 -12.38 21.77 -1.19
C CYS A 142 -12.33 21.02 -2.52
N PRO A 143 -12.64 19.74 -2.53
CA PRO A 143 -12.95 18.93 -1.33
C PRO A 143 -11.68 18.51 -0.60
N THR A 144 -11.75 18.33 0.71
CA THR A 144 -10.75 17.57 1.44
C THR A 144 -10.61 16.21 0.76
N ILE A 145 -9.38 15.78 0.49
CA ILE A 145 -9.10 14.51 -0.18
C ILE A 145 -9.85 13.39 0.56
N GLY A 146 -10.84 12.79 -0.10
CA GLY A 146 -11.69 11.75 0.47
C GLY A 146 -13.08 12.22 0.95
N TYR A 147 -13.37 13.52 0.95
CA TYR A 147 -14.71 14.02 1.24
C TYR A 147 -15.53 14.15 -0.04
N ASN A 148 -16.58 13.39 -0.13
CA ASN A 148 -17.59 13.53 -1.17
C ASN A 148 -18.86 14.14 -0.54
N PRO A 149 -19.21 15.40 -0.82
CA PRO A 149 -20.41 16.02 -0.24
C PRO A 149 -21.71 15.34 -0.67
N TYR A 150 -21.67 14.54 -1.72
CA TYR A 150 -22.82 13.76 -2.22
C TYR A 150 -22.76 12.29 -1.82
N GLN A 151 -21.79 11.92 -0.96
CA GLN A 151 -21.75 10.57 -0.43
C GLN A 151 -22.86 10.42 0.60
N PRO A 152 -23.76 9.44 0.44
CA PRO A 152 -24.81 9.22 1.43
C PRO A 152 -24.17 8.94 2.79
N PHE A 153 -24.71 9.55 3.84
CA PHE A 153 -24.22 9.49 5.22
C PHE A 153 -24.13 8.05 5.75
N LEU A 154 -24.95 7.18 5.26
CA LEU A 154 -24.91 5.75 5.48
C LEU A 154 -24.71 5.08 4.13
N ASP A 155 -23.58 4.43 3.95
CA ASP A 155 -23.30 3.57 2.80
C ASP A 155 -24.05 2.22 2.95
N ILE A 156 -25.36 2.33 3.25
CA ILE A 156 -26.29 1.18 3.33
C ILE A 156 -26.80 0.82 1.94
N SER A 157 -26.92 1.80 1.08
CA SER A 157 -27.06 1.48 -0.33
C SER A 157 -25.66 1.01 -0.75
N SER A 158 -25.51 -0.30 -0.90
CA SER A 158 -24.47 -0.80 -1.76
C SER A 158 -24.40 0.13 -2.97
N GLN A 159 -23.20 0.49 -3.44
CA GLN A 159 -23.04 1.19 -4.73
C GLN A 159 -23.61 0.33 -5.88
N ASP A 160 -24.53 -0.54 -5.55
CA ASP A 160 -25.35 -1.28 -6.48
C ASP A 160 -26.13 -0.24 -7.24
N THR A 161 -25.65 0.04 -8.44
CA THR A 161 -26.44 0.75 -9.45
C THR A 161 -27.86 0.29 -9.31
N THR A 162 -28.77 1.21 -9.09
CA THR A 162 -30.19 0.97 -8.97
C THR A 162 -30.61 0.00 -10.06
N ILE A 163 -30.72 -1.24 -9.66
CA ILE A 163 -31.09 -2.31 -10.57
C ILE A 163 -32.52 -1.97 -10.96
N HIS A 164 -32.72 -1.74 -12.25
CA HIS A 164 -34.10 -1.54 -12.76
C HIS A 164 -34.97 -2.66 -12.18
N PRO A 165 -36.19 -2.38 -11.68
CA PRO A 165 -37.04 -3.39 -11.02
C PRO A 165 -37.20 -4.68 -11.81
N ILE A 166 -36.97 -4.66 -13.10
CA ILE A 166 -37.02 -5.80 -14.04
C ILE A 166 -35.65 -6.53 -14.11
N ASP A 167 -34.55 -5.89 -13.74
CA ASP A 167 -33.23 -6.46 -13.85
C ASP A 167 -32.56 -6.60 -12.47
N ASN A 168 -32.87 -7.71 -11.83
CA ASN A 168 -32.34 -8.03 -10.50
C ASN A 168 -30.93 -8.70 -10.58
N GLN A 169 -30.21 -8.48 -11.65
CA GLN A 169 -28.88 -9.08 -11.81
C GLN A 169 -27.81 -8.24 -11.10
N PRO A 170 -26.89 -8.89 -10.39
CA PRO A 170 -25.78 -8.18 -9.77
C PRO A 170 -24.98 -7.40 -10.82
N PRO A 171 -24.44 -6.23 -10.48
CA PRO A 171 -23.67 -5.41 -11.40
C PRO A 171 -22.52 -6.23 -12.01
N ARG A 172 -22.21 -5.98 -13.27
CA ARG A 172 -21.13 -6.67 -13.96
C ARG A 172 -19.82 -6.42 -13.24
N LYS A 173 -18.95 -7.42 -13.18
CA LYS A 173 -17.59 -7.27 -12.63
C LYS A 173 -16.82 -6.06 -13.19
N ALA A 174 -17.07 -5.68 -14.45
CA ALA A 174 -16.47 -4.50 -15.08
C ALA A 174 -16.90 -3.17 -14.45
N HIS A 175 -18.05 -3.12 -13.80
CA HIS A 175 -18.58 -1.93 -13.13
C HIS A 175 -18.29 -1.92 -11.63
N PHE A 176 -17.85 -3.05 -11.10
CA PHE A 176 -17.44 -3.13 -9.71
C PHE A 176 -16.05 -2.49 -9.53
N VAL A 177 -16.02 -1.38 -8.84
CA VAL A 177 -14.79 -0.72 -8.43
C VAL A 177 -14.56 -1.04 -6.96
N PRO A 178 -13.78 -2.07 -6.62
CA PRO A 178 -13.52 -2.40 -5.23
C PRO A 178 -12.71 -1.28 -4.56
N SER A 179 -12.83 -1.17 -3.25
CA SER A 179 -11.99 -0.28 -2.46
C SER A 179 -10.52 -0.60 -2.65
N LYS A 180 -9.63 0.36 -2.40
CA LYS A 180 -8.17 0.13 -2.52
C LYS A 180 -7.69 -1.05 -1.67
N ASP A 181 -8.30 -1.27 -0.50
CA ASP A 181 -7.91 -2.36 0.39
C ASP A 181 -8.47 -3.71 -0.08
N GLU A 182 -9.66 -3.74 -0.66
CA GLU A 182 -10.21 -4.94 -1.29
C GLU A 182 -9.42 -5.33 -2.53
N MET A 183 -9.05 -4.38 -3.39
CA MET A 183 -8.16 -4.64 -4.52
C MET A 183 -6.83 -5.25 -4.06
N LYS A 184 -6.25 -4.69 -3.01
CA LYS A 184 -5.07 -5.22 -2.35
C LYS A 184 -5.26 -6.66 -1.91
N HIS A 185 -6.37 -6.93 -1.23
CA HIS A 185 -6.67 -8.26 -0.71
C HIS A 185 -6.88 -9.26 -1.83
N VAL A 186 -7.68 -8.90 -2.83
CA VAL A 186 -7.96 -9.76 -4.00
C VAL A 186 -6.68 -10.04 -4.79
N ALA A 187 -5.85 -9.03 -5.04
CA ALA A 187 -4.59 -9.23 -5.74
C ALA A 187 -3.65 -10.19 -4.99
N ARG A 188 -3.57 -10.07 -3.65
CA ARG A 188 -2.80 -11.01 -2.82
C ARG A 188 -3.32 -12.44 -2.91
N LEU A 189 -4.65 -12.61 -2.87
CA LEU A 189 -5.27 -13.92 -2.97
C LEU A 189 -5.03 -14.54 -4.36
N VAL A 190 -5.24 -13.77 -5.43
CA VAL A 190 -4.98 -14.22 -6.80
C VAL A 190 -3.53 -14.62 -6.98
N TYR A 191 -2.61 -13.83 -6.46
CA TYR A 191 -1.19 -14.13 -6.51
C TYR A 191 -0.84 -15.41 -5.74
N ALA A 192 -1.39 -15.57 -4.53
CA ALA A 192 -1.20 -16.77 -3.72
C ALA A 192 -1.76 -18.02 -4.39
N ILE A 193 -2.88 -17.91 -5.11
CA ILE A 193 -3.47 -19.00 -5.90
C ILE A 193 -2.60 -19.34 -7.10
N LYS A 194 -2.13 -18.33 -7.87
CA LYS A 194 -1.24 -18.53 -9.03
C LYS A 194 0.05 -19.25 -8.66
N ASN A 195 0.61 -18.94 -7.48
CA ASN A 195 1.83 -19.61 -6.99
C ASN A 195 1.57 -20.93 -6.25
N GLY A 196 0.33 -21.39 -6.18
CA GLY A 196 -0.04 -22.65 -5.53
C GLY A 196 0.10 -22.62 -3.99
N TRP A 197 0.23 -21.44 -3.40
CA TRP A 197 0.32 -21.28 -1.94
C TRP A 197 -1.04 -21.42 -1.26
N LEU A 198 -2.08 -20.97 -1.94
CA LEU A 198 -3.49 -21.15 -1.58
C LEU A 198 -4.14 -22.06 -2.62
N LYS A 199 -4.55 -23.23 -2.19
CA LYS A 199 -5.41 -24.07 -3.02
C LYS A 199 -6.85 -23.61 -2.76
N PRO A 200 -7.61 -23.23 -3.80
CA PRO A 200 -9.03 -22.95 -3.61
C PRO A 200 -9.69 -24.18 -2.98
N LYS A 201 -10.55 -23.95 -2.01
CA LYS A 201 -11.35 -25.05 -1.45
C LYS A 201 -12.09 -25.66 -2.62
N LYS A 202 -11.81 -26.93 -2.90
CA LYS A 202 -12.62 -27.69 -3.88
C LYS A 202 -14.08 -27.50 -3.47
N PRO A 203 -14.97 -27.11 -4.40
CA PRO A 203 -16.39 -27.10 -4.09
C PRO A 203 -16.71 -28.46 -3.49
N LYS A 204 -17.37 -28.47 -2.35
CA LYS A 204 -17.88 -29.73 -1.78
C LYS A 204 -18.72 -30.33 -2.87
N GLU A 205 -18.35 -31.49 -3.33
CA GLU A 205 -19.15 -32.27 -4.27
C GLU A 205 -20.55 -32.32 -3.67
N LYS A 206 -21.46 -31.57 -4.26
CA LYS A 206 -22.87 -31.72 -3.94
C LYS A 206 -23.14 -33.17 -4.31
N LYS A 207 -23.54 -33.98 -3.35
CA LYS A 207 -24.03 -35.32 -3.65
C LYS A 207 -25.07 -35.12 -4.76
N GLN A 208 -24.69 -35.47 -5.96
CA GLN A 208 -25.62 -35.40 -7.11
C GLN A 208 -26.81 -36.23 -6.70
N ALA A 209 -27.98 -35.63 -6.78
CA ALA A 209 -29.21 -36.44 -6.73
C ALA A 209 -29.08 -37.47 -7.83
N TYR A 210 -29.43 -38.70 -7.51
CA TYR A 210 -29.38 -39.84 -8.46
C TYR A 210 -30.17 -39.43 -9.69
N ASP A 211 -29.48 -39.22 -10.79
CA ASP A 211 -30.10 -38.85 -12.06
C ASP A 211 -30.47 -40.15 -12.77
N LEU A 212 -31.77 -40.46 -12.75
CA LEU A 212 -32.34 -41.66 -13.39
C LEU A 212 -32.21 -41.64 -14.93
N TRP A 213 -31.88 -40.47 -15.50
CA TRP A 213 -31.88 -40.26 -16.95
C TRP A 213 -30.47 -40.00 -17.50
N SER A 214 -29.46 -40.06 -16.69
CA SER A 214 -28.09 -39.95 -17.14
C SER A 214 -27.64 -41.29 -17.73
N ASP A 215 -28.15 -41.64 -18.91
CA ASP A 215 -27.52 -42.59 -19.82
C ASP A 215 -26.19 -42.05 -20.39
N GLU A 216 -25.53 -41.20 -19.66
CA GLU A 216 -24.20 -40.74 -19.98
C GLU A 216 -23.23 -41.90 -19.77
N GLY A 217 -23.25 -42.78 -20.77
CA GLY A 217 -22.16 -43.71 -20.96
C GLY A 217 -20.85 -42.97 -20.84
N GLU A 218 -20.01 -43.50 -19.93
CA GLU A 218 -18.58 -43.25 -19.73
C GLU A 218 -18.08 -41.99 -20.41
N GLU A 219 -17.85 -40.91 -19.62
CA GLU A 219 -17.07 -39.76 -20.09
C GLU A 219 -15.81 -40.31 -20.78
N LYS A 220 -15.84 -40.40 -22.10
CA LYS A 220 -14.66 -40.77 -22.88
C LYS A 220 -13.57 -39.80 -22.49
N HIS A 221 -12.59 -40.28 -21.74
CA HIS A 221 -11.43 -39.49 -21.38
C HIS A 221 -10.87 -38.85 -22.63
N LYS A 222 -11.06 -37.54 -22.77
CA LYS A 222 -10.57 -36.78 -23.91
C LYS A 222 -9.07 -37.00 -24.03
N THR A 223 -8.63 -37.40 -25.19
CA THR A 223 -7.22 -37.63 -25.47
C THR A 223 -6.41 -36.35 -25.29
N LYS A 224 -5.12 -36.46 -25.00
CA LYS A 224 -4.25 -35.27 -24.85
C LYS A 224 -4.31 -34.34 -26.07
N SER A 225 -4.48 -34.91 -27.27
CA SER A 225 -4.63 -34.18 -28.54
C SER A 225 -5.95 -33.40 -28.60
N GLU A 226 -7.06 -34.01 -28.11
CA GLU A 226 -8.35 -33.31 -28.03
C GLU A 226 -8.35 -32.18 -27.00
N LEU A 227 -7.72 -32.39 -25.85
CA LEU A 227 -7.53 -31.35 -24.86
C LEU A 227 -6.65 -30.21 -25.39
N ALA A 228 -5.63 -30.50 -26.18
CA ALA A 228 -4.81 -29.51 -26.84
C ALA A 228 -5.63 -28.72 -27.89
N ARG A 229 -6.45 -29.41 -28.72
CA ARG A 229 -7.37 -28.74 -29.65
C ARG A 229 -8.37 -27.81 -28.94
N ILE A 230 -8.96 -28.27 -27.86
CA ILE A 230 -9.91 -27.46 -27.07
C ILE A 230 -9.22 -26.23 -26.49
N ARG A 231 -7.94 -26.38 -26.05
CA ARG A 231 -7.15 -25.25 -25.55
C ARG A 231 -6.70 -24.28 -26.64
N MET A 232 -6.40 -24.77 -27.82
CA MET A 232 -6.00 -23.98 -28.98
C MET A 232 -7.18 -23.39 -29.75
N HIS A 233 -8.41 -23.77 -29.45
CA HIS A 233 -9.57 -23.19 -30.09
C HIS A 233 -9.75 -21.73 -29.65
N CYS A 234 -9.33 -20.79 -30.50
CA CYS A 234 -9.66 -19.38 -30.38
C CYS A 234 -11.08 -19.17 -30.88
N PRO A 235 -12.05 -18.95 -30.02
CA PRO A 235 -13.41 -18.70 -30.45
C PRO A 235 -13.53 -17.30 -31.06
N ALA A 236 -14.48 -17.13 -31.96
CA ALA A 236 -14.81 -15.85 -32.55
C ALA A 236 -14.99 -14.75 -31.49
N PRO A 237 -14.55 -13.52 -31.76
CA PRO A 237 -14.73 -12.40 -30.83
C PRO A 237 -16.21 -12.24 -30.49
N LYS A 238 -16.50 -11.99 -29.24
CA LYS A 238 -17.89 -11.75 -28.81
C LYS A 238 -18.36 -10.45 -29.35
N MET A 239 -19.56 -10.44 -29.88
CA MET A 239 -20.26 -9.18 -30.17
C MET A 239 -20.39 -8.36 -28.90
N THR A 240 -20.19 -7.07 -29.03
CA THR A 240 -20.46 -6.13 -27.93
C THR A 240 -21.92 -6.22 -27.53
N LEU A 241 -22.17 -6.06 -26.22
CA LEU A 241 -23.56 -6.04 -25.77
C LEU A 241 -24.30 -4.85 -26.40
N PRO A 242 -25.57 -5.04 -26.80
CA PRO A 242 -26.34 -3.97 -27.41
C PRO A 242 -26.45 -2.80 -26.45
N LEU A 243 -26.10 -1.62 -26.93
CA LEU A 243 -26.22 -0.37 -26.21
C LEU A 243 -27.61 0.24 -26.47
N HIS A 244 -27.99 1.22 -25.66
CA HIS A 244 -29.29 1.91 -25.81
C HIS A 244 -29.49 2.50 -27.23
N ALA A 245 -28.41 2.91 -27.88
CA ALA A 245 -28.45 3.39 -29.28
C ALA A 245 -29.00 2.35 -30.27
N GLU A 246 -28.82 1.07 -30.03
CA GLU A 246 -29.33 0.01 -30.90
C GLU A 246 -30.83 -0.13 -30.86
N SER A 247 -31.52 0.43 -29.86
CA SER A 247 -32.98 0.42 -29.79
C SER A 247 -33.62 1.26 -30.92
N TYR A 248 -32.96 2.27 -31.43
CA TYR A 248 -33.43 3.11 -32.55
C TYR A 248 -32.54 3.02 -33.81
N ASN A 249 -31.33 2.51 -33.69
CA ASN A 249 -30.39 2.26 -34.76
C ASN A 249 -29.97 0.79 -34.79
N PRO A 250 -30.90 -0.12 -35.20
CA PRO A 250 -30.60 -1.56 -35.22
C PRO A 250 -29.47 -1.90 -36.21
N PRO A 251 -28.67 -2.93 -35.95
CA PRO A 251 -27.78 -3.51 -36.94
C PRO A 251 -28.58 -4.00 -38.16
N ASP A 252 -27.93 -4.08 -39.30
CA ASP A 252 -28.58 -4.44 -40.58
C ASP A 252 -29.19 -5.84 -40.57
N GLU A 253 -28.77 -6.73 -39.67
CA GLU A 253 -29.33 -8.06 -39.47
C GLU A 253 -30.82 -8.05 -38.99
N TYR A 254 -31.25 -6.97 -38.35
CA TYR A 254 -32.62 -6.79 -37.88
C TYR A 254 -33.52 -5.99 -38.85
N LEU A 255 -32.94 -5.52 -39.96
CA LEU A 255 -33.67 -4.81 -40.99
C LEU A 255 -34.13 -5.83 -42.03
N MET A 256 -35.37 -5.68 -42.50
CA MET A 256 -35.86 -6.50 -43.60
C MET A 256 -35.23 -6.08 -44.92
N THR A 257 -34.82 -7.05 -45.71
CA THR A 257 -34.40 -6.85 -47.09
C THR A 257 -35.57 -6.44 -47.95
N GLU A 258 -35.32 -5.90 -49.13
CA GLU A 258 -36.39 -5.51 -50.05
C GLU A 258 -37.30 -6.68 -50.48
N GLU A 259 -36.70 -7.86 -50.60
CA GLU A 259 -37.43 -9.10 -50.89
C GLU A 259 -38.31 -9.53 -49.75
N GLU A 260 -37.81 -9.45 -48.52
CA GLU A 260 -38.59 -9.75 -47.32
C GLU A 260 -39.72 -8.75 -47.08
N LYS A 261 -39.53 -7.47 -47.40
CA LYS A 261 -40.58 -6.45 -47.32
C LYS A 261 -41.73 -6.75 -48.30
N LYS A 262 -41.42 -7.13 -49.55
CA LYS A 262 -42.43 -7.54 -50.53
C LYS A 262 -43.18 -8.78 -50.10
N ALA A 263 -42.45 -9.78 -49.59
CA ALA A 263 -43.08 -10.99 -49.05
C ALA A 263 -43.96 -10.68 -47.84
N TRP A 264 -43.58 -9.71 -47.01
CA TRP A 264 -44.38 -9.26 -45.86
C TRP A 264 -45.63 -8.48 -46.28
N GLU A 265 -45.54 -7.67 -47.35
CA GLU A 265 -46.70 -6.96 -47.93
C GLU A 265 -47.68 -7.88 -48.61
N GLU A 266 -47.21 -8.94 -49.28
CA GLU A 266 -48.02 -9.94 -49.95
C GLU A 266 -48.65 -10.96 -49.00
N ALA A 267 -48.10 -11.16 -47.82
CA ALA A 267 -48.61 -12.09 -46.82
C ALA A 267 -49.85 -11.58 -46.12
N GLU A 268 -50.82 -12.47 -45.86
CA GLU A 268 -51.97 -12.16 -45.05
C GLU A 268 -51.60 -11.77 -43.62
N ILE A 269 -52.43 -10.94 -42.97
CA ILE A 269 -52.11 -10.35 -41.64
C ILE A 269 -51.87 -11.44 -40.58
N GLU A 270 -52.52 -12.61 -40.72
CA GLU A 270 -52.38 -13.73 -39.78
C GLU A 270 -51.06 -14.50 -39.96
N ASP A 271 -50.50 -14.51 -41.17
CA ASP A 271 -49.23 -15.22 -41.50
C ASP A 271 -48.00 -14.34 -41.37
N ARG A 272 -48.11 -13.06 -41.04
CA ARG A 272 -46.98 -12.16 -40.86
C ARG A 272 -46.25 -12.47 -39.55
N LYS A 273 -44.95 -12.67 -39.67
CA LYS A 273 -44.08 -12.92 -38.50
C LYS A 273 -44.01 -11.74 -37.52
N SER A 274 -44.20 -10.53 -38.01
CA SER A 274 -44.27 -9.31 -37.21
C SER A 274 -45.32 -8.36 -37.74
N ASN A 275 -45.97 -7.62 -36.87
CA ASN A 275 -47.02 -6.65 -37.24
C ASN A 275 -46.47 -5.32 -37.71
N TYR A 276 -45.13 -5.19 -37.78
CA TYR A 276 -44.45 -3.96 -38.14
C TYR A 276 -43.18 -4.22 -38.97
N ILE A 277 -42.74 -3.22 -39.70
CA ILE A 277 -41.47 -3.23 -40.44
C ILE A 277 -40.43 -2.46 -39.63
N PRO A 278 -39.33 -3.08 -39.21
CA PRO A 278 -38.28 -2.36 -38.43
C PRO A 278 -37.60 -1.27 -39.27
N HIS A 279 -37.46 -0.09 -38.68
CA HIS A 279 -36.81 1.06 -39.29
C HIS A 279 -35.56 1.47 -38.52
N LYS A 280 -34.60 2.06 -39.24
CA LYS A 280 -33.36 2.57 -38.70
C LYS A 280 -33.40 4.10 -38.63
N TYR A 281 -33.04 4.64 -37.46
CA TYR A 281 -32.94 6.07 -37.22
C TYR A 281 -31.53 6.44 -36.75
N GLU A 282 -31.00 7.54 -37.24
CA GLU A 282 -29.61 7.96 -36.91
C GLU A 282 -29.50 8.58 -35.51
N SER A 283 -30.59 9.17 -35.00
CA SER A 283 -30.60 9.80 -33.69
C SER A 283 -31.98 9.74 -33.05
N LEU A 284 -31.98 9.82 -31.71
CA LEU A 284 -33.19 9.81 -30.93
C LEU A 284 -34.16 10.95 -31.31
N ARG A 285 -33.67 12.07 -31.78
CA ARG A 285 -34.46 13.24 -32.21
C ARG A 285 -35.21 13.03 -33.53
N ARG A 286 -34.78 12.08 -34.34
CA ARG A 286 -35.38 11.78 -35.65
C ARG A 286 -36.47 10.71 -35.57
N LEU A 287 -36.71 10.17 -34.39
CA LEU A 287 -37.78 9.19 -34.19
C LEU A 287 -39.13 9.83 -34.34
N PRO A 288 -39.95 9.38 -35.30
CA PRO A 288 -41.35 9.80 -35.38
C PRO A 288 -42.15 9.17 -34.26
N ALA A 289 -43.16 9.89 -33.78
CA ALA A 289 -44.14 9.32 -32.90
C ALA A 289 -45.10 8.46 -33.75
N TYR A 290 -44.94 7.13 -33.72
CA TYR A 290 -45.87 6.20 -34.32
C TYR A 290 -46.30 5.12 -33.31
N ASP A 291 -47.50 4.60 -33.48
CA ASP A 291 -48.16 3.78 -32.47
C ASP A 291 -47.41 2.47 -32.16
N ASN A 292 -46.76 1.89 -33.16
CA ASN A 292 -46.07 0.61 -33.02
C ASN A 292 -44.63 0.74 -32.48
N PHE A 293 -44.11 1.94 -32.33
CA PHE A 293 -42.74 2.15 -31.93
C PHE A 293 -42.43 1.52 -30.56
N VAL A 294 -43.32 1.64 -29.61
CA VAL A 294 -43.16 1.10 -28.26
C VAL A 294 -43.13 -0.43 -28.28
N ASN A 295 -44.01 -1.05 -29.05
CA ASN A 295 -44.08 -2.50 -29.19
C ASN A 295 -42.80 -3.05 -29.87
N GLU A 296 -42.40 -2.44 -30.97
CA GLU A 296 -41.20 -2.77 -31.72
C GLU A 296 -39.95 -2.68 -30.83
N ARG A 297 -39.83 -1.61 -30.07
CA ARG A 297 -38.74 -1.42 -29.14
C ARG A 297 -38.77 -2.44 -28.02
N PHE A 298 -39.94 -2.74 -27.49
CA PHE A 298 -40.08 -3.71 -26.41
C PHE A 298 -39.69 -5.13 -26.87
N GLU A 299 -40.22 -5.60 -27.99
CA GLU A 299 -39.89 -6.93 -28.53
C GLU A 299 -38.43 -7.08 -28.82
N ARG A 300 -37.81 -6.07 -29.42
CA ARG A 300 -36.37 -6.05 -29.67
C ARG A 300 -35.54 -6.08 -28.40
N CYS A 301 -35.91 -5.27 -27.40
CA CYS A 301 -35.22 -5.31 -26.11
C CYS A 301 -35.40 -6.66 -25.42
N LEU A 302 -36.55 -7.28 -25.56
CA LEU A 302 -36.83 -8.61 -25.03
C LEU A 302 -35.97 -9.67 -25.70
N ASP A 303 -35.85 -9.67 -27.03
CA ASP A 303 -34.99 -10.57 -27.77
C ASP A 303 -33.51 -10.44 -27.41
N LEU A 304 -33.05 -9.22 -27.28
CA LEU A 304 -31.67 -8.92 -26.84
C LEU A 304 -31.43 -9.36 -25.40
N TYR A 305 -32.42 -9.29 -24.55
CA TYR A 305 -32.36 -9.71 -23.16
C TYR A 305 -32.37 -11.25 -23.03
N LEU A 306 -33.22 -11.92 -23.77
CA LEU A 306 -33.36 -13.38 -23.76
C LEU A 306 -32.25 -14.09 -24.56
N ALA A 307 -31.51 -13.38 -25.41
CA ALA A 307 -30.39 -13.94 -26.15
C ALA A 307 -29.37 -14.60 -25.25
N PRO A 308 -29.02 -15.88 -25.43
CA PRO A 308 -28.11 -16.60 -24.54
C PRO A 308 -26.73 -15.97 -24.58
N ARG A 309 -26.31 -15.40 -23.45
CA ARG A 309 -25.02 -14.74 -23.30
C ARG A 309 -24.05 -15.70 -22.61
N GLN A 310 -23.15 -16.28 -23.36
CA GLN A 310 -22.06 -17.04 -22.77
C GLN A 310 -20.93 -16.10 -22.35
N VAL A 311 -20.83 -15.81 -21.06
CA VAL A 311 -19.70 -15.08 -20.47
C VAL A 311 -18.54 -16.07 -20.32
N LYS A 312 -17.86 -16.41 -21.39
CA LYS A 312 -16.54 -17.05 -21.28
C LYS A 312 -15.53 -15.90 -21.24
N MET A 313 -14.83 -15.77 -20.10
CA MET A 313 -13.62 -14.95 -20.08
C MET A 313 -12.64 -15.61 -21.05
N ARG A 314 -12.47 -15.00 -22.18
CA ARG A 314 -11.46 -15.39 -23.16
C ARG A 314 -10.38 -14.34 -23.11
N LEU A 315 -9.16 -14.79 -22.92
CA LEU A 315 -8.00 -13.98 -23.23
C LEU A 315 -8.02 -13.79 -24.76
N ASP A 316 -8.17 -12.56 -25.19
CA ASP A 316 -8.14 -12.19 -26.61
C ASP A 316 -6.67 -12.21 -27.06
N ILE A 317 -6.13 -13.41 -27.20
CA ILE A 317 -4.74 -13.66 -27.54
C ILE A 317 -4.72 -13.95 -29.04
N LYS A 318 -4.20 -13.01 -29.81
CA LYS A 318 -4.02 -13.17 -31.25
C LYS A 318 -2.82 -14.07 -31.56
N ASP A 319 -1.73 -13.86 -30.88
CA ASP A 319 -0.49 -14.61 -31.04
C ASP A 319 -0.03 -15.23 -29.74
N HIS A 320 0.61 -16.41 -29.80
CA HIS A 320 1.19 -17.07 -28.65
C HIS A 320 2.29 -16.23 -27.96
N THR A 321 2.85 -15.25 -28.66
CA THR A 321 3.83 -14.30 -28.13
C THR A 321 3.22 -13.30 -27.14
N GLU A 322 1.92 -13.03 -27.23
CA GLU A 322 1.19 -12.19 -26.26
C GLU A 322 1.09 -12.82 -24.87
N LEU A 323 1.26 -14.15 -24.78
CA LEU A 323 1.34 -14.86 -23.49
C LEU A 323 2.68 -14.69 -22.78
N LEU A 324 3.70 -14.25 -23.51
CA LEU A 324 4.98 -13.94 -22.91
C LEU A 324 4.88 -12.60 -22.20
N PRO A 325 5.49 -12.46 -21.02
CA PRO A 325 5.54 -11.16 -20.38
C PRO A 325 6.24 -10.16 -21.31
N GLU A 326 5.61 -9.02 -21.53
CA GLU A 326 6.20 -7.94 -22.30
C GLU A 326 7.53 -7.53 -21.67
N LEU A 327 8.58 -7.57 -22.47
CA LEU A 327 9.87 -7.07 -22.00
C LEU A 327 9.80 -5.54 -21.98
N PRO A 328 10.22 -4.90 -20.89
CA PRO A 328 10.25 -3.45 -20.83
C PRO A 328 11.18 -2.88 -21.91
N ASN A 329 10.79 -1.78 -22.52
CA ASN A 329 11.63 -1.12 -23.49
C ASN A 329 12.97 -0.72 -22.88
N PRO A 330 14.11 -0.92 -23.58
CA PRO A 330 15.43 -0.56 -23.05
C PRO A 330 15.58 0.90 -22.65
N SER A 331 14.81 1.80 -23.25
CA SER A 331 14.75 3.23 -22.91
C SER A 331 14.16 3.47 -21.51
N ASP A 332 13.16 2.69 -21.12
CA ASP A 332 12.44 2.85 -19.84
C ASP A 332 13.26 2.37 -18.67
N LEU A 333 14.26 1.53 -18.92
CA LEU A 333 15.16 1.02 -17.91
C LEU A 333 16.23 2.02 -17.46
N LYS A 334 16.46 3.07 -18.25
CA LYS A 334 17.43 4.14 -17.89
C LYS A 334 16.82 5.09 -16.84
N PRO A 335 17.67 5.71 -15.95
CA PRO A 335 19.12 5.65 -15.89
C PRO A 335 19.64 4.49 -15.04
N TYR A 336 20.71 3.82 -15.49
CA TYR A 336 21.44 2.82 -14.71
C TYR A 336 22.95 2.93 -15.03
N PRO A 337 23.85 2.53 -14.12
CA PRO A 337 25.28 2.61 -14.38
C PRO A 337 25.72 1.59 -15.41
N ILE A 338 26.49 2.04 -16.40
CA ILE A 338 26.93 1.24 -17.53
C ILE A 338 28.42 0.98 -17.47
N ASN A 339 29.21 2.02 -17.14
CA ASN A 339 30.64 2.04 -17.25
C ASN A 339 31.32 2.28 -15.92
N LEU A 340 32.54 1.75 -15.78
CA LEU A 340 33.44 2.10 -14.71
C LEU A 340 33.94 3.52 -14.96
N ALA A 341 33.64 4.45 -14.07
CA ALA A 341 34.12 5.82 -14.18
C ALA A 341 35.57 5.93 -13.74
N TYR A 342 35.91 5.49 -12.54
CA TYR A 342 37.27 5.48 -12.02
C TYR A 342 37.39 4.62 -10.75
N TRP A 343 38.63 4.39 -10.37
CA TRP A 343 39.00 3.70 -9.15
C TRP A 343 39.41 4.69 -8.06
N MET A 344 38.93 4.54 -6.87
CA MET A 344 39.45 5.18 -5.65
C MET A 344 40.44 4.22 -4.98
N ILE A 345 41.69 4.58 -5.01
CA ILE A 345 42.83 3.76 -4.52
C ILE A 345 43.41 4.41 -3.28
N GLY A 346 43.62 3.65 -2.24
CA GLY A 346 44.22 4.17 -1.01
C GLY A 346 44.33 3.13 0.10
N HIS A 347 43.34 2.23 0.23
CA HIS A 347 43.41 1.15 1.22
C HIS A 347 44.49 0.13 0.86
N THR A 348 45.21 -0.38 1.87
CA THR A 348 46.22 -1.40 1.68
C THR A 348 45.73 -2.82 1.87
N GLY A 349 44.51 -2.97 2.39
CA GLY A 349 43.85 -4.27 2.63
C GLY A 349 42.43 -4.29 2.07
N GLN A 350 41.69 -5.36 2.34
CA GLN A 350 40.30 -5.53 1.90
C GLN A 350 39.42 -4.37 2.40
N VAL A 351 38.60 -3.82 1.53
CA VAL A 351 37.58 -2.82 1.91
C VAL A 351 36.26 -3.56 2.19
N ARG A 352 35.87 -3.58 3.46
CA ARG A 352 34.72 -4.40 3.92
C ARG A 352 33.42 -3.66 4.01
N ALA A 353 33.45 -2.34 4.13
CA ALA A 353 32.24 -1.55 4.33
C ALA A 353 32.29 -0.23 3.57
N LEU A 354 31.12 0.15 3.06
CA LEU A 354 30.87 1.42 2.39
C LEU A 354 29.62 2.05 3.00
N SER A 355 29.59 3.37 3.07
CA SER A 355 28.38 4.10 3.38
C SER A 355 28.43 5.51 2.81
N PHE A 356 27.36 5.93 2.13
CA PHE A 356 27.19 7.31 1.67
C PHE A 356 26.66 8.21 2.76
N GLU A 357 27.05 9.45 2.72
CA GLU A 357 26.42 10.47 3.52
C GLU A 357 24.97 10.72 3.03
N PRO A 358 23.98 10.71 3.93
CA PRO A 358 22.57 10.80 3.55
C PRO A 358 22.15 12.16 3.02
N CYS A 359 22.93 13.23 3.27
CA CYS A 359 22.64 14.60 2.83
C CYS A 359 22.86 14.82 1.33
N GLY A 360 23.48 13.88 0.63
CA GLY A 360 23.75 14.00 -0.81
C GLY A 360 24.92 14.92 -1.15
N THR A 361 25.84 15.13 -0.20
CA THR A 361 27.06 15.96 -0.34
C THR A 361 28.17 15.27 -1.14
N GLU A 362 27.90 14.15 -1.80
CA GLU A 362 28.87 13.37 -2.56
C GLU A 362 30.04 12.81 -1.70
N LEU A 363 29.82 12.68 -0.41
CA LEU A 363 30.81 12.09 0.50
C LEU A 363 30.51 10.59 0.70
N LEU A 364 31.57 9.81 0.61
CA LEU A 364 31.55 8.36 0.81
C LEU A 364 32.54 8.00 1.92
N ALA A 365 32.11 7.21 2.90
CA ALA A 365 33.04 6.60 3.85
C ALA A 365 33.30 5.14 3.48
N SER A 366 34.53 4.72 3.61
CA SER A 366 34.99 3.34 3.44
C SER A 366 35.73 2.87 4.64
N GLY A 367 35.57 1.59 5.00
CA GLY A 367 36.29 0.94 6.11
C GLY A 367 37.10 -0.24 5.61
N GLY A 368 38.39 -0.24 5.89
CA GLY A 368 39.30 -1.24 5.42
C GLY A 368 39.87 -2.15 6.53
N GLN A 369 40.45 -3.24 6.10
CA GLN A 369 41.20 -4.16 6.95
C GLN A 369 42.48 -3.53 7.49
N ASP A 370 42.98 -2.44 6.86
CA ASP A 370 44.08 -1.62 7.31
C ASP A 370 43.83 -0.84 8.59
N GLY A 371 42.61 -0.86 9.11
CA GLY A 371 42.22 -0.12 10.30
C GLY A 371 41.90 1.35 10.02
N ASP A 372 41.87 1.77 8.76
CA ASP A 372 41.53 3.14 8.37
C ASP A 372 40.06 3.26 7.96
N VAL A 373 39.41 4.33 8.40
CA VAL A 373 38.17 4.83 7.84
C VAL A 373 38.51 6.04 6.98
N ARG A 374 38.28 5.93 5.69
CA ARG A 374 38.60 6.98 4.71
C ARG A 374 37.33 7.62 4.21
N ILE A 375 37.33 8.95 4.16
CA ILE A 375 36.24 9.73 3.61
C ILE A 375 36.69 10.29 2.26
N TRP A 376 35.86 9.96 1.24
CA TRP A 376 36.15 10.29 -0.15
C TRP A 376 35.18 11.32 -0.67
N SER A 377 35.64 12.22 -1.52
CA SER A 377 34.76 12.97 -2.41
C SER A 377 34.53 12.13 -3.65
N VAL A 378 33.29 11.74 -3.87
CA VAL A 378 32.92 10.86 -4.99
C VAL A 378 33.04 11.58 -6.33
N SER A 379 32.82 12.90 -6.38
CA SER A 379 32.98 13.66 -7.63
C SER A 379 34.43 13.77 -8.08
N SER A 380 35.38 13.89 -7.14
CA SER A 380 36.81 14.06 -7.45
C SER A 380 37.63 12.77 -7.32
N GLY A 381 37.10 11.72 -6.68
CA GLY A 381 37.82 10.49 -6.38
C GLY A 381 38.90 10.62 -5.32
N ARG A 382 39.02 11.77 -4.66
CA ARG A 382 40.09 12.06 -3.70
C ARG A 382 39.66 11.70 -2.27
N CYS A 383 40.60 11.18 -1.51
CA CYS A 383 40.45 11.01 -0.07
C CYS A 383 40.60 12.37 0.61
N ILE A 384 39.55 12.80 1.32
CA ILE A 384 39.51 14.09 2.03
C ILE A 384 40.10 13.91 3.42
N LYS A 385 39.72 12.83 4.13
CA LYS A 385 40.12 12.61 5.50
C LYS A 385 40.30 11.13 5.79
N ILE A 386 41.27 10.85 6.67
CA ILE A 386 41.58 9.50 7.17
C ILE A 386 41.40 9.53 8.68
N HIS A 387 40.62 8.62 9.20
CA HIS A 387 40.49 8.35 10.62
C HIS A 387 41.05 6.98 10.90
N SER A 388 42.18 6.91 11.57
CA SER A 388 42.81 5.64 11.94
C SER A 388 42.12 5.07 13.18
N MET A 389 41.77 3.80 13.10
CA MET A 389 41.28 2.97 14.19
C MET A 389 42.40 2.12 14.72
N GLU A 390 42.24 1.60 15.94
CA GLU A 390 43.28 0.76 16.57
C GLU A 390 43.35 -0.65 15.97
N ALA A 391 42.32 -1.08 15.26
CA ALA A 391 42.19 -2.43 14.71
C ALA A 391 41.36 -2.42 13.40
N PRO A 392 41.38 -3.51 12.61
CA PRO A 392 40.66 -3.63 11.36
C PRO A 392 39.15 -3.24 11.47
N VAL A 393 38.65 -2.54 10.46
CA VAL A 393 37.24 -2.16 10.40
C VAL A 393 36.44 -3.31 9.82
N THR A 394 35.40 -3.73 10.54
CA THR A 394 34.49 -4.81 10.12
C THR A 394 33.25 -4.29 9.40
N CYS A 395 32.67 -3.20 9.86
CA CYS A 395 31.47 -2.59 9.33
C CYS A 395 31.44 -1.09 9.59
N LEU A 396 30.68 -0.36 8.79
CA LEU A 396 30.59 1.08 8.87
C LEU A 396 29.18 1.51 8.42
N ALA A 397 28.63 2.55 9.05
CA ALA A 397 27.38 3.15 8.62
C ALA A 397 27.30 4.63 9.01
N PHE A 398 26.95 5.50 8.07
CA PHE A 398 26.60 6.89 8.32
C PHE A 398 25.27 7.01 9.05
N CYS A 399 25.18 7.97 9.96
CA CYS A 399 23.93 8.33 10.59
C CYS A 399 22.97 8.93 9.54
N PRO A 400 21.72 8.46 9.44
CA PRO A 400 20.77 8.98 8.45
C PRO A 400 20.21 10.35 8.81
N ASN A 401 20.49 10.89 9.99
CA ASN A 401 20.05 12.22 10.36
C ASN A 401 20.86 13.28 9.60
N LYS A 402 20.15 14.16 8.89
CA LYS A 402 20.75 15.19 8.06
C LYS A 402 21.48 16.29 8.84
N ASP A 403 21.14 16.45 10.12
CA ASP A 403 21.71 17.50 10.97
C ASP A 403 23.02 17.08 11.63
N LYS A 404 23.43 15.83 11.46
CA LYS A 404 24.56 15.23 12.18
C LYS A 404 25.49 14.45 11.24
N CYS A 405 26.75 14.82 11.25
CA CYS A 405 27.80 14.14 10.46
C CYS A 405 28.49 13.00 11.26
N MET A 406 27.70 12.02 11.72
CA MET A 406 28.24 10.93 12.53
C MET A 406 28.40 9.65 11.73
N ILE A 407 29.46 8.90 12.03
CA ILE A 407 29.72 7.59 11.48
C ILE A 407 29.84 6.60 12.63
N ALA A 408 29.11 5.50 12.58
CA ALA A 408 29.30 4.37 13.47
C ALA A 408 30.18 3.31 12.78
N VAL A 409 31.26 2.94 13.44
CA VAL A 409 32.29 2.02 12.94
C VAL A 409 32.38 0.84 13.87
N GLY A 410 32.19 -0.36 13.35
CA GLY A 410 32.53 -1.59 14.07
C GLY A 410 34.00 -1.95 13.82
N VAL A 411 34.70 -2.17 14.89
CA VAL A 411 36.16 -2.48 14.87
C VAL A 411 36.36 -3.88 15.41
N GLU A 412 37.32 -4.59 14.87
CA GLU A 412 37.73 -5.90 15.39
C GLU A 412 38.22 -5.73 16.83
N GLY A 413 37.90 -6.66 17.74
CA GLY A 413 38.19 -6.53 19.16
C GLY A 413 37.01 -6.03 20.01
N LYS A 414 35.78 -6.26 19.55
CA LYS A 414 34.54 -6.03 20.31
C LYS A 414 34.24 -4.55 20.62
N LYS A 415 34.65 -3.64 19.77
CA LYS A 415 34.45 -2.20 19.97
C LYS A 415 33.56 -1.61 18.84
N VAL A 416 32.63 -0.74 19.21
CA VAL A 416 31.99 0.20 18.28
C VAL A 416 32.47 1.60 18.57
N VAL A 417 32.89 2.30 17.55
CA VAL A 417 33.35 3.68 17.65
C VAL A 417 32.39 4.57 16.89
N ILE A 418 31.80 5.55 17.57
CA ILE A 418 31.02 6.60 16.91
C ILE A 418 31.93 7.83 16.81
N LEU A 419 32.14 8.29 15.61
CA LEU A 419 33.02 9.41 15.33
C LEU A 419 32.27 10.50 14.52
N ASN A 420 32.74 11.72 14.66
CA ASN A 420 32.39 12.81 13.78
C ASN A 420 33.19 12.68 12.48
N SER A 421 32.53 12.76 11.32
CA SER A 421 33.24 12.69 10.03
C SER A 421 34.22 13.86 9.85
N GLU A 422 33.98 14.99 10.51
CA GLU A 422 34.74 16.25 10.38
C GLU A 422 34.83 16.74 8.91
N THR A 423 33.87 16.31 8.09
CA THR A 423 33.73 16.67 6.68
C THR A 423 32.31 17.13 6.41
N GLY A 424 32.11 17.93 5.38
CA GLY A 424 30.81 18.51 5.06
C GLY A 424 30.65 19.94 5.57
N ASP A 425 29.44 20.35 5.95
CA ASP A 425 29.15 21.69 6.44
C ASP A 425 29.73 21.91 7.84
N ARG A 426 30.43 23.03 8.01
CA ARG A 426 31.07 23.41 9.27
C ARG A 426 30.07 23.52 10.43
N LEU A 427 28.85 23.96 10.17
CA LEU A 427 27.79 24.07 11.19
C LEU A 427 27.36 22.68 11.67
N GLN A 428 27.22 21.73 10.76
CA GLN A 428 26.86 20.34 11.09
C GLN A 428 27.99 19.66 11.86
N VAL A 429 29.25 19.89 11.47
CA VAL A 429 30.43 19.35 12.16
C VAL A 429 30.52 19.88 13.59
N SER A 430 30.32 21.21 13.79
CA SER A 430 30.36 21.81 15.12
C SER A 430 29.19 21.37 15.99
N SER A 431 27.98 21.33 15.44
CA SER A 431 26.78 20.84 16.16
C SER A 431 26.89 19.37 16.55
N THR A 432 27.50 18.55 15.68
CA THR A 432 27.79 17.14 16.00
C THR A 432 28.83 16.99 17.09
N ALA A 433 29.89 17.82 17.07
CA ALA A 433 30.91 17.80 18.10
C ALA A 433 30.36 18.22 19.47
N SER A 434 29.51 19.28 19.52
CA SER A 434 28.83 19.68 20.75
C SER A 434 27.85 18.59 21.22
N PHE A 435 27.07 18.00 20.32
CA PHE A 435 26.18 16.89 20.67
C PHE A 435 26.93 15.70 21.31
N ILE A 436 28.07 15.28 20.75
CA ILE A 436 28.87 14.19 21.33
C ILE A 436 29.40 14.56 22.71
N LYS A 437 29.72 15.84 22.94
CA LYS A 437 30.19 16.34 24.24
C LYS A 437 29.08 16.37 25.29
N ASP A 438 27.86 16.69 24.90
CA ASP A 438 26.72 16.90 25.81
C ASP A 438 25.96 15.58 26.13
N LEU A 439 26.38 14.43 25.58
CA LEU A 439 25.72 13.15 25.84
C LEU A 439 25.85 12.74 27.33
N PRO A 440 24.78 12.24 27.96
CA PRO A 440 24.74 11.84 29.37
C PRO A 440 25.40 10.47 29.56
N ILE A 441 26.72 10.43 29.68
CA ILE A 441 27.49 9.18 29.88
C ILE A 441 27.50 8.84 31.36
N GLY A 442 27.03 7.62 31.71
CA GLY A 442 27.04 7.13 33.09
C GLY A 442 25.79 7.41 33.90
N GLU A 443 24.83 8.16 33.41
CA GLU A 443 23.57 8.43 34.11
C GLU A 443 22.59 7.25 34.11
N HIS A 444 22.78 6.29 33.22
CA HIS A 444 21.91 5.13 33.08
C HIS A 444 22.68 3.83 33.29
N GLU A 445 22.14 2.92 34.08
CA GLU A 445 22.62 1.54 34.17
C GLU A 445 22.42 0.85 32.81
N SER A 446 23.45 0.81 32.00
CA SER A 446 23.49 0.03 30.77
C SER A 446 24.44 -1.15 30.93
N LYS A 447 24.09 -2.31 30.37
CA LYS A 447 24.99 -3.48 30.34
C LYS A 447 26.26 -3.28 29.51
N ILE A 448 26.36 -2.16 28.86
CA ILE A 448 27.45 -1.82 27.94
C ILE A 448 28.04 -0.50 28.38
N ASP A 449 29.34 -0.49 28.49
CA ASP A 449 30.10 0.69 28.89
C ASP A 449 30.25 1.63 27.72
N TRP A 450 29.72 2.84 27.87
CA TRP A 450 29.90 3.94 26.94
C TRP A 450 31.06 4.80 27.44
N LYS A 451 32.09 4.96 26.63
CA LYS A 451 33.31 5.73 26.99
C LYS A 451 33.50 6.85 25.98
N ARG A 452 33.82 8.03 26.49
CA ARG A 452 34.24 9.16 25.65
C ARG A 452 35.74 9.16 25.55
N THR A 453 36.26 9.33 24.36
CA THR A 453 37.71 9.45 24.11
C THR A 453 37.94 10.82 23.50
N ASP A 454 38.80 11.64 24.15
CA ASP A 454 39.11 13.01 23.74
C ASP A 454 40.10 13.07 22.55
N LYS A 455 40.19 12.02 21.74
CA LYS A 455 40.93 12.07 20.48
C LYS A 455 40.23 13.04 19.54
N GLN A 456 40.97 13.66 18.64
CA GLN A 456 40.51 14.70 17.71
C GLN A 456 39.05 14.51 17.25
N GLY A 457 38.21 15.54 17.45
CA GLY A 457 36.83 15.57 17.00
C GLY A 457 35.76 14.90 17.91
N GLY A 458 36.19 14.37 19.07
CA GLY A 458 35.26 13.64 19.97
C GLY A 458 34.88 12.26 19.43
N ARG A 459 35.35 11.21 20.09
CA ARG A 459 34.97 9.82 19.75
C ARG A 459 34.23 9.21 20.92
N LEU A 460 33.18 8.49 20.60
CA LEU A 460 32.43 7.70 21.57
C LEU A 460 32.71 6.23 21.30
N THR A 461 33.19 5.51 22.30
CA THR A 461 33.51 4.08 22.19
C THR A 461 32.53 3.28 23.05
N LEU A 462 32.07 2.18 22.51
CA LEU A 462 31.22 1.20 23.18
C LEU A 462 31.98 -0.12 23.25
N ASP A 463 32.14 -0.67 24.44
CA ASP A 463 32.75 -1.99 24.63
C ASP A 463 31.65 -3.06 24.54
N MET A 464 31.72 -3.88 23.49
CA MET A 464 30.70 -4.86 23.18
C MET A 464 31.02 -6.24 23.75
N PRO A 465 30.03 -7.08 24.12
CA PRO A 465 30.28 -8.43 24.61
C PRO A 465 30.82 -9.37 23.53
N THR A 466 30.53 -9.07 22.25
CA THR A 466 30.85 -9.92 21.10
C THR A 466 31.52 -9.14 20.00
N GLU A 467 32.27 -9.81 19.14
CA GLU A 467 32.80 -9.21 17.91
C GLU A 467 31.67 -8.77 17.00
N ILE A 468 31.82 -7.60 16.36
CA ILE A 468 30.76 -6.96 15.59
C ILE A 468 30.91 -7.31 14.13
N ARG A 469 29.79 -7.73 13.54
CA ARG A 469 29.68 -8.04 12.12
C ARG A 469 29.01 -6.94 11.32
N GLN A 470 28.00 -6.29 11.90
CA GLN A 470 27.19 -5.29 11.21
C GLN A 470 26.71 -4.22 12.20
N VAL A 471 26.68 -2.99 11.72
CA VAL A 471 26.04 -1.85 12.38
C VAL A 471 25.01 -1.27 11.43
N VAL A 472 23.79 -1.05 11.91
CA VAL A 472 22.69 -0.51 11.10
C VAL A 472 21.98 0.59 11.89
N TRP A 473 21.81 1.74 11.27
CA TRP A 473 21.04 2.85 11.82
C TRP A 473 19.54 2.70 11.52
N HIS A 474 18.73 3.14 12.48
CA HIS A 474 17.31 3.39 12.23
C HIS A 474 17.14 4.70 11.46
N ALA A 475 16.12 4.81 10.62
CA ALA A 475 15.89 5.95 9.72
C ALA A 475 15.88 7.34 10.41
N LYS A 476 15.52 7.41 11.69
CA LYS A 476 15.53 8.66 12.49
C LYS A 476 16.93 9.06 13.00
N GLY A 477 17.93 8.19 12.93
CA GLY A 477 19.31 8.49 13.33
C GLY A 477 19.57 8.60 14.84
N ASP A 478 18.63 8.22 15.71
CA ASP A 478 18.82 8.16 17.17
C ASP A 478 19.08 6.73 17.66
N TYR A 479 18.52 5.74 16.97
CA TYR A 479 18.69 4.33 17.28
C TYR A 479 19.59 3.66 16.25
N PHE A 480 20.45 2.76 16.73
CA PHE A 480 21.20 1.85 15.88
C PHE A 480 21.25 0.46 16.48
N ALA A 481 21.39 -0.55 15.64
CA ALA A 481 21.53 -1.93 16.04
C ALA A 481 22.91 -2.45 15.69
N THR A 482 23.47 -3.25 16.58
CA THR A 482 24.73 -3.96 16.36
C THR A 482 24.47 -5.47 16.32
N VAL A 483 25.18 -6.15 15.43
CA VAL A 483 25.09 -7.60 15.25
C VAL A 483 26.44 -8.24 15.58
N GLY A 484 26.40 -9.14 16.54
CA GLY A 484 27.58 -9.91 16.94
C GLY A 484 27.75 -11.21 16.16
N THR A 485 28.94 -11.78 16.23
CA THR A 485 29.31 -13.03 15.54
C THR A 485 28.90 -14.28 16.30
N THR A 486 28.53 -14.17 17.57
CA THR A 486 28.26 -15.30 18.47
C THR A 486 26.78 -15.71 18.49
N ASP A 487 26.51 -16.95 18.90
CA ASP A 487 25.14 -17.47 19.12
C ASP A 487 24.71 -17.26 20.58
N THR A 488 24.69 -16.01 21.02
CA THR A 488 24.27 -15.64 22.38
C THR A 488 23.00 -14.78 22.32
N ALA A 489 22.35 -14.55 23.46
CA ALA A 489 21.24 -13.62 23.52
C ALA A 489 21.66 -12.19 23.21
N ASP A 490 22.92 -11.86 23.50
CA ASP A 490 23.53 -10.55 23.28
C ASP A 490 24.02 -10.33 21.84
N ALA A 491 23.74 -11.26 20.93
CA ALA A 491 24.16 -11.15 19.53
C ALA A 491 23.55 -9.95 18.80
N VAL A 492 22.40 -9.46 19.24
CA VAL A 492 21.80 -8.22 18.73
C VAL A 492 21.51 -7.28 19.88
N LEU A 493 22.02 -6.08 19.75
CA LEU A 493 21.82 -5.01 20.70
C LEU A 493 21.26 -3.80 19.98
N ILE A 494 20.33 -3.12 20.59
CA ILE A 494 19.77 -1.86 20.12
C ILE A 494 20.23 -0.76 21.05
N HIS A 495 20.83 0.24 20.48
CA HIS A 495 21.40 1.37 21.19
C HIS A 495 20.61 2.63 20.89
N GLN A 496 20.33 3.40 21.92
CA GLN A 496 19.77 4.74 21.80
C GLN A 496 20.87 5.75 22.09
N LEU A 497 21.20 6.57 21.10
CA LEU A 497 22.32 7.51 21.17
C LEU A 497 22.03 8.65 22.15
N SER A 498 20.85 9.27 22.08
CA SER A 498 20.47 10.42 22.91
C SER A 498 20.51 10.15 24.42
N LYS A 499 20.25 8.91 24.83
CA LYS A 499 20.24 8.48 26.23
C LYS A 499 21.43 7.59 26.61
N THR A 500 22.34 7.33 25.70
CA THR A 500 23.48 6.41 25.87
C THR A 500 23.07 5.05 26.48
N LYS A 501 21.88 4.56 26.08
CA LYS A 501 21.30 3.35 26.63
C LYS A 501 21.35 2.22 25.61
N SER A 502 21.75 1.03 26.10
CA SER A 502 21.81 -0.17 25.28
C SER A 502 20.82 -1.21 25.79
N GLN A 503 20.04 -1.78 24.89
CA GLN A 503 18.97 -2.73 25.21
C GLN A 503 19.15 -4.03 24.41
N MET A 504 18.83 -5.14 25.06
CA MET A 504 18.74 -6.45 24.40
C MET A 504 17.29 -6.71 23.97
N PRO A 505 17.02 -6.83 22.66
CA PRO A 505 15.64 -7.11 22.21
C PRO A 505 15.23 -8.56 22.46
N PHE A 506 16.18 -9.44 22.80
CA PHE A 506 15.92 -10.87 22.98
C PHE A 506 16.36 -11.38 24.34
N SER A 507 15.48 -12.12 25.03
CA SER A 507 15.79 -12.79 26.28
C SER A 507 16.40 -14.19 26.09
N LYS A 508 16.21 -14.82 24.93
CA LYS A 508 16.65 -16.19 24.61
C LYS A 508 17.55 -16.23 23.38
N LYS A 509 18.43 -17.21 23.31
CA LYS A 509 19.24 -17.51 22.12
C LYS A 509 18.36 -17.70 20.88
N LYS A 510 18.73 -17.08 19.76
CA LYS A 510 17.98 -17.13 18.49
C LYS A 510 18.69 -17.89 17.37
N GLY A 511 19.83 -18.45 17.63
CA GLY A 511 20.75 -19.01 16.64
C GLY A 511 21.67 -17.94 16.05
N LEU A 512 22.64 -18.36 15.27
CA LEU A 512 23.62 -17.47 14.64
C LEU A 512 22.92 -16.43 13.76
N ILE A 513 23.03 -15.17 14.15
CA ILE A 513 22.45 -14.04 13.43
C ILE A 513 23.43 -13.54 12.38
N ARG A 514 22.99 -13.38 11.15
CA ARG A 514 23.80 -12.98 10.00
C ARG A 514 23.68 -11.50 9.66
N SER A 515 22.47 -10.99 9.67
CA SER A 515 22.20 -9.60 9.31
C SER A 515 20.92 -9.12 9.99
N VAL A 516 20.86 -7.83 10.24
CA VAL A 516 19.69 -7.15 10.82
C VAL A 516 19.37 -5.91 10.00
N ALA A 517 18.08 -5.59 9.88
CA ALA A 517 17.65 -4.36 9.25
C ALA A 517 16.40 -3.81 9.97
N PHE A 518 16.29 -2.49 10.07
CA PHE A 518 15.09 -1.82 10.54
C PHE A 518 14.11 -1.64 9.37
N ALA A 519 12.83 -1.78 9.64
CA ALA A 519 11.81 -1.35 8.70
C ALA A 519 11.73 0.18 8.67
N VAL A 520 11.35 0.73 7.53
CA VAL A 520 11.33 2.19 7.33
C VAL A 520 10.04 2.81 7.90
N THR A 521 8.90 2.18 7.68
CA THR A 521 7.57 2.74 7.99
C THR A 521 6.97 2.25 9.29
N VAL A 522 7.30 1.01 9.70
CA VAL A 522 6.71 0.32 10.85
C VAL A 522 7.82 0.01 11.87
N PRO A 523 7.54 -0.01 13.18
CA PRO A 523 8.54 -0.34 14.20
C PRO A 523 8.92 -1.83 14.20
N HIS A 524 9.27 -2.36 13.04
CA HIS A 524 9.70 -3.76 12.88
C HIS A 524 11.21 -3.87 12.74
N LEU A 525 11.74 -4.93 13.33
CA LEU A 525 13.14 -5.33 13.19
C LEU A 525 13.21 -6.66 12.44
N PHE A 526 13.89 -6.67 11.32
CA PHE A 526 14.20 -7.89 10.56
C PHE A 526 15.49 -8.49 11.08
N VAL A 527 15.43 -9.74 11.47
CA VAL A 527 16.59 -10.48 11.98
C VAL A 527 16.81 -11.72 11.13
N ALA A 528 17.86 -11.71 10.33
CA ALA A 528 18.25 -12.85 9.52
C ALA A 528 19.09 -13.82 10.34
N THR A 529 18.58 -15.02 10.49
CA THR A 529 19.36 -16.18 10.96
C THR A 529 19.97 -16.91 9.76
N GLN A 530 20.63 -18.02 9.95
CA GLN A 530 21.24 -18.75 8.86
C GLN A 530 20.26 -19.15 7.74
N LYS A 531 19.01 -19.54 8.07
CA LYS A 531 18.03 -20.07 7.10
C LYS A 531 16.72 -19.28 7.01
N HIS A 532 16.43 -18.47 8.02
CA HIS A 532 15.15 -17.79 8.16
C HIS A 532 15.34 -16.32 8.52
N VAL A 533 14.42 -15.49 8.09
CA VAL A 533 14.29 -14.13 8.60
C VAL A 533 13.10 -14.06 9.56
N ARG A 534 13.32 -13.49 10.73
CA ARG A 534 12.29 -13.24 11.74
C ARG A 534 11.97 -11.77 11.78
N VAL A 535 10.69 -11.44 11.81
CA VAL A 535 10.19 -10.08 11.90
C VAL A 535 9.69 -9.87 13.33
N TYR A 536 10.31 -8.96 14.04
CA TYR A 536 9.94 -8.60 15.41
C TYR A 536 9.30 -7.21 15.42
N ASP A 537 8.24 -7.06 16.18
CA ASP A 537 7.67 -5.76 16.53
C ASP A 537 8.41 -5.23 17.76
N LEU A 538 9.09 -4.11 17.62
CA LEU A 538 9.85 -3.48 18.71
C LEU A 538 8.96 -2.80 19.74
N ALA A 539 7.75 -2.37 19.37
CA ALA A 539 6.81 -1.75 20.30
C ALA A 539 6.19 -2.79 21.23
N LYS A 540 5.82 -3.97 20.68
CA LYS A 540 5.21 -5.07 21.42
C LYS A 540 6.21 -6.10 21.95
N CYS A 541 7.48 -5.98 21.56
CA CYS A 541 8.54 -6.95 21.86
C CYS A 541 8.19 -8.39 21.48
N SER A 542 7.40 -8.59 20.44
CA SER A 542 6.86 -9.88 20.01
C SER A 542 7.29 -10.26 18.59
N LEU A 543 7.33 -11.58 18.31
CA LEU A 543 7.58 -12.10 16.97
C LEU A 543 6.30 -12.01 16.15
N VAL A 544 6.33 -11.23 15.06
CA VAL A 544 5.19 -11.06 14.15
C VAL A 544 5.15 -12.16 13.10
N LYS A 545 6.27 -12.39 12.40
CA LYS A 545 6.37 -13.35 11.29
C LYS A 545 7.71 -14.05 11.26
N LYS A 546 7.71 -15.29 10.75
CA LYS A 546 8.92 -16.05 10.42
C LYS A 546 8.91 -16.32 8.92
N LEU A 547 9.85 -15.74 8.20
CA LEU A 547 9.97 -15.84 6.75
C LEU A 547 10.92 -16.98 6.37
N GLN A 548 10.50 -17.81 5.42
CA GLN A 548 11.28 -18.94 4.88
C GLN A 548 11.92 -18.50 3.56
N CYS A 549 13.21 -18.23 3.57
CA CYS A 549 13.89 -17.61 2.43
C CYS A 549 14.35 -18.60 1.35
N ASN A 550 14.12 -19.89 1.50
CA ASN A 550 14.60 -20.95 0.58
C ASN A 550 16.13 -20.92 0.32
N SER A 551 16.88 -20.27 1.20
CA SER A 551 18.35 -20.21 1.15
C SER A 551 18.95 -21.13 2.21
N ARG A 552 20.07 -21.77 1.86
CA ARG A 552 20.84 -22.59 2.81
C ARG A 552 21.57 -21.74 3.84
N SER A 553 22.06 -20.59 3.42
CA SER A 553 22.77 -19.63 4.30
C SER A 553 22.53 -18.22 3.79
N ILE A 554 21.83 -17.42 4.59
CA ILE A 554 21.59 -16.01 4.33
C ILE A 554 22.88 -15.22 4.64
N SER A 555 23.24 -14.29 3.77
CA SER A 555 24.36 -13.36 3.96
C SER A 555 23.90 -11.99 4.43
N VAL A 556 22.93 -11.41 3.75
CA VAL A 556 22.48 -10.03 3.93
C VAL A 556 20.99 -9.90 3.69
N ILE A 557 20.38 -8.93 4.34
CA ILE A 557 19.00 -8.52 4.13
C ILE A 557 18.93 -7.01 3.91
N ARG A 558 18.11 -6.58 2.98
CA ARG A 558 17.81 -5.15 2.75
C ARG A 558 16.31 -4.96 2.54
N PRO A 559 15.66 -4.11 3.32
CA PRO A 559 14.27 -3.73 3.08
C PRO A 559 14.19 -2.75 1.91
N ASP A 560 13.04 -2.71 1.28
CA ASP A 560 12.66 -1.70 0.33
C ASP A 560 12.39 -0.34 1.04
N ASN A 561 12.42 0.74 0.27
CA ASN A 561 12.15 2.10 0.76
C ASN A 561 10.73 2.27 1.32
N LEU A 562 9.76 1.54 0.80
CA LEU A 562 8.38 1.51 1.29
C LEU A 562 8.21 0.60 2.51
N GLY A 563 9.17 -0.31 2.77
CA GLY A 563 9.11 -1.26 3.88
C GLY A 563 8.12 -2.41 3.67
N GLU A 564 7.60 -2.58 2.46
CA GLU A 564 6.67 -3.67 2.10
C GLU A 564 7.39 -4.90 1.56
N ASN A 565 8.56 -4.72 1.00
CA ASN A 565 9.37 -5.77 0.40
C ASN A 565 10.71 -5.95 1.12
N LEU A 566 11.20 -7.17 1.10
CA LEU A 566 12.50 -7.52 1.68
C LEU A 566 13.32 -8.33 0.68
N PHE A 567 14.51 -7.85 0.37
CA PHE A 567 15.49 -8.55 -0.43
C PHE A 567 16.44 -9.34 0.46
N VAL A 568 16.63 -10.60 0.16
CA VAL A 568 17.47 -11.52 0.93
C VAL A 568 18.52 -12.13 0.02
N GLY A 569 19.78 -11.86 0.32
CA GLY A 569 20.92 -12.47 -0.35
C GLY A 569 21.40 -13.72 0.37
N GLY A 570 21.78 -14.73 -0.40
CA GLY A 570 22.30 -15.98 0.12
C GLY A 570 23.70 -16.29 -0.38
N LEU A 571 24.48 -17.00 0.44
CA LEU A 571 25.77 -17.56 0.02
C LEU A 571 25.60 -18.67 -1.02
N ASP A 572 24.37 -19.16 -1.21
CA ASP A 572 23.99 -20.15 -2.23
C ASP A 572 23.63 -19.51 -3.59
N ARG A 573 24.07 -18.30 -3.85
CA ARG A 573 23.89 -17.55 -5.11
C ARG A 573 22.45 -17.13 -5.39
N ARG A 574 21.58 -17.18 -4.37
CA ARG A 574 20.16 -16.82 -4.52
C ARG A 574 19.91 -15.42 -4.02
N LEU A 575 19.24 -14.66 -4.84
CA LEU A 575 18.55 -13.43 -4.45
C LEU A 575 17.07 -13.76 -4.30
N SER A 576 16.55 -13.70 -3.10
CA SER A 576 15.14 -13.95 -2.82
C SER A 576 14.43 -12.62 -2.59
N TRP A 577 13.36 -12.41 -3.31
CA TRP A 577 12.46 -11.28 -3.11
C TRP A 577 11.24 -11.74 -2.33
N MET A 578 11.02 -11.10 -1.20
CA MET A 578 9.95 -11.41 -0.27
C MET A 578 8.98 -10.24 -0.18
N ASP A 579 7.73 -10.48 -0.42
CA ASP A 579 6.65 -9.56 -0.09
C ASP A 579 6.19 -9.88 1.33
N LEU A 580 6.33 -8.90 2.23
CA LEU A 580 6.01 -9.06 3.65
C LEU A 580 4.52 -9.18 3.92
N GLN A 581 3.70 -8.68 3.00
CA GLN A 581 2.26 -8.70 3.15
C GLN A 581 1.64 -9.97 2.58
N LEU A 582 2.18 -10.47 1.47
CA LEU A 582 1.61 -11.57 0.71
C LEU A 582 1.83 -12.93 1.39
N SER A 583 3.07 -13.28 1.70
CA SER A 583 3.37 -14.61 2.23
C SER A 583 4.64 -14.67 3.08
N THR A 584 4.83 -15.83 3.73
CA THR A 584 6.07 -16.16 4.45
C THR A 584 7.13 -16.80 3.56
N LYS A 585 6.83 -17.09 2.30
CA LYS A 585 7.75 -17.64 1.30
C LYS A 585 8.15 -16.57 0.29
N PRO A 586 9.31 -16.68 -0.36
CA PRO A 586 9.74 -15.72 -1.35
C PRO A 586 8.78 -15.70 -2.54
N TRP A 587 8.51 -14.50 -3.04
CA TRP A 587 7.71 -14.29 -4.24
C TRP A 587 8.46 -14.75 -5.49
N LYS A 588 9.71 -14.26 -5.65
CA LYS A 588 10.63 -14.69 -6.71
C LYS A 588 12.02 -14.98 -6.14
N CYS A 589 12.71 -15.95 -6.73
CA CYS A 589 14.10 -16.28 -6.41
C CYS A 589 14.93 -16.22 -7.69
N PHE A 590 15.95 -15.39 -7.68
CA PHE A 590 16.86 -15.19 -8.81
C PHE A 590 18.19 -15.85 -8.54
N ARG A 591 18.82 -16.38 -9.60
CA ARG A 591 20.14 -17.03 -9.56
C ARG A 591 21.04 -16.49 -10.69
N HIS A 592 21.11 -15.20 -10.82
CA HIS A 592 21.92 -14.56 -11.86
C HIS A 592 23.39 -14.48 -11.47
N GLN A 593 23.69 -14.48 -10.16
CA GLN A 593 25.03 -14.42 -9.63
C GLN A 593 25.75 -15.76 -9.78
N GLY A 594 27.02 -15.73 -10.20
CA GLY A 594 27.86 -16.92 -10.36
C GLY A 594 28.40 -17.50 -9.06
N SER A 595 28.56 -16.65 -8.04
CA SER A 595 29.09 -16.99 -6.71
C SER A 595 28.22 -16.46 -5.58
N ALA A 596 28.69 -16.58 -4.34
CA ALA A 596 27.97 -16.11 -3.16
C ALA A 596 27.67 -14.61 -3.22
N ILE A 597 26.46 -14.22 -2.83
CA ILE A 597 26.08 -12.81 -2.68
C ILE A 597 26.58 -12.33 -1.33
N ARG A 598 27.37 -11.24 -1.32
CA ARG A 598 27.92 -10.63 -0.11
C ARG A 598 27.08 -9.50 0.39
N ASP A 599 26.68 -8.60 -0.51
CA ASP A 599 25.88 -7.43 -0.16
C ASP A 599 24.80 -7.14 -1.19
N ILE A 600 23.79 -6.40 -0.76
CA ILE A 600 22.66 -5.95 -1.58
C ILE A 600 22.42 -4.48 -1.25
N ALA A 601 22.29 -3.66 -2.28
CA ALA A 601 21.93 -2.27 -2.13
C ALA A 601 20.69 -1.95 -2.96
N TYR A 602 19.73 -1.24 -2.36
CA TYR A 602 18.53 -0.74 -3.03
C TYR A 602 18.59 0.79 -3.07
N HIS A 603 18.35 1.38 -4.24
CA HIS A 603 18.44 2.84 -4.43
C HIS A 603 17.23 3.54 -3.82
N LYS A 604 17.46 4.68 -3.12
CA LYS A 604 16.40 5.40 -2.38
C LYS A 604 15.34 6.05 -3.28
N LYS A 605 15.70 6.52 -4.46
CA LYS A 605 14.79 7.27 -5.37
C LYS A 605 14.50 6.55 -6.68
N LEU A 606 15.47 5.81 -7.20
CA LEU A 606 15.36 5.12 -8.48
C LEU A 606 15.01 3.64 -8.27
N PRO A 607 14.34 3.00 -9.21
CA PRO A 607 13.98 1.59 -9.12
C PRO A 607 15.18 0.69 -9.47
N LEU A 608 16.28 0.87 -8.74
CA LEU A 608 17.54 0.14 -8.98
C LEU A 608 17.92 -0.69 -7.77
N LEU A 609 18.26 -1.93 -8.01
CA LEU A 609 18.79 -2.87 -7.04
C LEU A 609 20.15 -3.36 -7.53
N CYS A 610 21.10 -3.50 -6.63
CA CYS A 610 22.40 -4.09 -6.92
C CYS A 610 22.69 -5.26 -6.01
N THR A 611 23.37 -6.28 -6.54
CA THR A 611 23.92 -7.39 -5.76
C THR A 611 25.42 -7.46 -5.98
N ALA A 612 26.18 -7.55 -4.92
CA ALA A 612 27.62 -7.76 -4.93
C ALA A 612 27.95 -9.24 -4.69
N GLY A 613 28.82 -9.81 -5.49
CA GLY A 613 29.17 -11.24 -5.41
C GLY A 613 30.66 -11.54 -5.45
N ASP A 614 31.01 -12.73 -4.97
CA ASP A 614 32.39 -13.26 -4.98
C ASP A 614 32.88 -13.68 -6.38
N ASP A 615 32.05 -13.51 -7.42
CA ASP A 615 32.43 -13.75 -8.82
C ASP A 615 33.19 -12.57 -9.46
N GLY A 616 33.36 -11.48 -8.74
CA GLY A 616 33.98 -10.26 -9.25
C GLY A 616 33.01 -9.36 -9.99
N GLN A 617 31.76 -9.72 -10.01
CA GLN A 617 30.71 -9.00 -10.70
C GLN A 617 29.67 -8.46 -9.71
N SER A 618 29.25 -7.25 -9.99
CA SER A 618 28.06 -6.66 -9.37
C SER A 618 26.95 -6.61 -10.42
N ILE A 619 25.80 -7.15 -10.10
CA ILE A 619 24.66 -7.20 -11.02
C ILE A 619 23.69 -6.10 -10.64
N VAL A 620 23.39 -5.25 -11.61
CA VAL A 620 22.38 -4.20 -11.49
C VAL A 620 21.06 -4.71 -12.04
N TYR A 621 20.03 -4.56 -11.26
CA TYR A 621 18.65 -4.90 -11.61
C TYR A 621 17.81 -3.63 -11.67
N TYR A 622 16.93 -3.58 -12.64
CA TYR A 622 15.81 -2.66 -12.61
C TYR A 622 14.69 -3.32 -11.80
N ALA A 623 14.40 -2.77 -10.65
CA ALA A 623 13.46 -3.31 -9.68
C ALA A 623 12.33 -2.31 -9.43
N LYS A 624 11.41 -2.21 -10.37
CA LYS A 624 10.24 -1.35 -10.23
C LYS A 624 9.17 -2.08 -9.46
N ILE A 625 8.97 -1.64 -8.24
CA ILE A 625 7.93 -2.13 -7.36
C ILE A 625 6.76 -1.18 -7.45
N TYR A 626 5.63 -1.69 -7.89
CA TYR A 626 4.40 -0.92 -7.94
C TYR A 626 3.64 -1.11 -6.63
N THR A 627 3.12 -0.03 -6.09
CA THR A 627 2.16 -0.08 -4.99
C THR A 627 0.78 -0.54 -5.47
N ASP A 628 0.59 -0.50 -6.78
CA ASP A 628 -0.63 -0.93 -7.45
C ASP A 628 -0.57 -2.44 -7.73
N TYR A 629 -1.58 -3.20 -7.27
CA TYR A 629 -1.63 -4.65 -7.40
C TYR A 629 -2.08 -5.15 -8.77
N ILE A 630 -2.47 -4.24 -9.65
CA ILE A 630 -2.89 -4.56 -11.02
C ILE A 630 -1.66 -4.81 -11.90
N ARG A 631 -0.57 -4.11 -11.62
CA ARG A 631 0.67 -4.21 -12.40
C ARG A 631 1.61 -5.23 -11.79
N ASP A 632 2.14 -6.12 -12.62
CA ASP A 632 3.13 -7.08 -12.19
C ASP A 632 4.45 -6.35 -11.83
N ASN A 633 4.90 -6.58 -10.62
CA ASN A 633 6.19 -6.10 -10.16
C ASN A 633 7.31 -6.84 -10.91
N GLU A 634 8.23 -6.09 -11.51
CA GLU A 634 9.30 -6.65 -12.32
C GLU A 634 10.67 -6.39 -11.72
N ILE A 635 11.49 -7.42 -11.70
CA ILE A 635 12.93 -7.30 -11.45
C ILE A 635 13.65 -7.90 -12.66
N VAL A 636 14.29 -7.01 -13.41
CA VAL A 636 15.03 -7.38 -14.61
C VAL A 636 16.52 -7.13 -14.40
N PRO A 637 17.41 -8.11 -14.64
CA PRO A 637 18.85 -7.86 -14.62
C PRO A 637 19.23 -7.02 -15.85
N VAL A 638 19.77 -5.83 -15.60
CA VAL A 638 20.07 -4.86 -16.67
C VAL A 638 21.53 -4.91 -17.07
N LYS A 639 22.44 -4.91 -16.10
CA LYS A 639 23.87 -4.85 -16.38
C LYS A 639 24.68 -5.65 -15.37
N ARG A 640 25.73 -6.29 -15.86
CA ARG A 640 26.78 -6.89 -15.04
C ARG A 640 27.99 -5.97 -15.07
N LEU A 641 28.40 -5.51 -13.92
CA LEU A 641 29.55 -4.62 -13.73
C LEU A 641 30.68 -5.45 -13.14
N GLY A 642 31.82 -5.46 -13.76
CA GLY A 642 33.00 -6.18 -13.34
C GLY A 642 34.18 -5.24 -13.19
N GLY A 643 35.30 -5.77 -12.70
CA GLY A 643 36.57 -5.03 -12.57
C GLY A 643 37.38 -5.40 -11.35
N HIS A 644 36.74 -5.83 -10.26
CA HIS A 644 37.42 -6.26 -9.04
C HIS A 644 38.14 -7.62 -9.22
N GLN A 645 39.32 -7.72 -8.67
CA GLN A 645 40.08 -8.97 -8.64
C GLN A 645 39.66 -9.84 -7.46
N LYS A 646 39.81 -11.13 -7.63
CA LYS A 646 39.57 -12.09 -6.53
C LYS A 646 40.81 -12.18 -5.65
N VAL A 647 40.60 -11.99 -4.37
CA VAL A 647 41.62 -12.19 -3.33
C VAL A 647 41.05 -13.14 -2.29
N ASP A 648 41.68 -14.22 -1.96
CA ASP A 648 41.24 -15.24 -1.00
C ASP A 648 39.87 -15.82 -1.28
N GLY A 649 39.50 -15.95 -2.55
CA GLY A 649 38.17 -16.44 -2.97
C GLY A 649 37.03 -15.44 -2.82
N MET A 650 37.29 -14.23 -2.36
CA MET A 650 36.37 -13.10 -2.25
C MET A 650 36.68 -12.05 -3.31
N SER A 651 35.69 -11.31 -3.73
CA SER A 651 35.90 -10.23 -4.68
C SER A 651 35.15 -8.95 -4.28
N VAL A 652 33.88 -8.82 -4.56
CA VAL A 652 33.12 -7.63 -4.18
C VAL A 652 32.47 -7.86 -2.81
N LEU A 653 32.87 -7.09 -1.83
CA LEU A 653 32.45 -7.26 -0.44
C LEU A 653 31.26 -6.39 -0.04
N ALA A 654 31.22 -5.16 -0.54
CA ALA A 654 30.13 -4.22 -0.26
C ALA A 654 29.75 -3.45 -1.51
N CYS A 655 28.49 -3.06 -1.59
CA CYS A 655 27.95 -2.18 -2.63
C CYS A 655 27.01 -1.15 -2.02
N GLU A 656 27.04 0.07 -2.55
CA GLU A 656 26.12 1.11 -2.09
C GLU A 656 25.78 2.07 -3.23
N TRP A 657 24.51 2.55 -3.23
CA TRP A 657 24.04 3.53 -4.19
C TRP A 657 24.21 4.95 -3.69
N HIS A 658 24.54 5.83 -4.61
CA HIS A 658 24.47 7.26 -4.34
C HIS A 658 23.03 7.68 -3.98
N PRO A 659 22.78 8.52 -2.98
CA PRO A 659 21.42 8.82 -2.50
C PRO A 659 20.46 9.40 -3.55
N THR A 660 20.98 10.14 -4.55
CA THR A 660 20.17 10.86 -5.53
C THR A 660 20.47 10.51 -6.99
N ARG A 661 21.70 10.12 -7.32
CA ARG A 661 22.15 9.85 -8.69
C ARG A 661 22.23 8.34 -8.95
N ALA A 662 22.12 7.92 -10.20
CA ALA A 662 22.30 6.53 -10.60
C ALA A 662 23.77 6.10 -10.61
N TRP A 663 24.50 6.39 -9.53
CA TRP A 663 25.89 5.99 -9.34
C TRP A 663 25.97 4.85 -8.35
N LEU A 664 26.71 3.84 -8.72
CA LEU A 664 26.98 2.68 -7.88
C LEU A 664 28.43 2.67 -7.45
N VAL A 665 28.66 2.50 -6.17
CA VAL A 665 30.01 2.29 -5.63
C VAL A 665 30.13 0.86 -5.13
N THR A 666 31.21 0.20 -5.44
CA THR A 666 31.52 -1.14 -4.96
C THR A 666 32.91 -1.18 -4.30
N ALA A 667 33.01 -1.93 -3.23
CA ALA A 667 34.28 -2.17 -2.53
C ALA A 667 34.74 -3.61 -2.73
N GLY A 668 36.02 -3.77 -3.05
CA GLY A 668 36.60 -5.06 -3.32
C GLY A 668 37.54 -5.56 -2.26
N ALA A 669 37.79 -6.88 -2.28
CA ALA A 669 38.81 -7.52 -1.52
C ALA A 669 40.23 -7.13 -2.01
N ASP A 670 40.31 -6.54 -3.20
CA ASP A 670 41.56 -6.02 -3.82
C ASP A 670 42.00 -4.65 -3.27
N GLY A 671 41.34 -4.12 -2.24
CA GLY A 671 41.67 -2.83 -1.64
C GLY A 671 41.23 -1.62 -2.46
N LYS A 672 40.52 -1.84 -3.55
CA LYS A 672 40.05 -0.79 -4.46
C LYS A 672 38.56 -0.56 -4.29
N ILE A 673 38.19 0.67 -4.55
CA ILE A 673 36.75 1.08 -4.60
C ILE A 673 36.47 1.54 -6.01
N ALA A 674 35.45 0.97 -6.64
CA ALA A 674 35.04 1.31 -8.01
C ALA A 674 33.80 2.19 -7.99
N LEU A 675 33.79 3.25 -8.79
CA LEU A 675 32.59 4.03 -9.11
C LEU A 675 32.10 3.68 -10.50
N TYR A 676 30.84 3.33 -10.60
CA TYR A 676 30.16 3.11 -11.87
C TYR A 676 29.12 4.20 -12.10
N SER A 677 29.11 4.72 -13.31
CA SER A 677 28.17 5.76 -13.74
C SER A 677 27.52 5.41 -15.07
N HIS A 678 26.55 6.20 -15.46
CA HIS A 678 25.86 6.07 -16.75
C HIS A 678 26.73 6.64 -17.86
#